data_cf039f919764f126692e73c6e468ae8e
#
_entry.id   cf039f919764f126692e73c6e468ae8e
#
_cell.length_a   1.000
_cell.length_b   1.000
_cell.length_c   1.000
_cell.angle_alpha   90.00
_cell.angle_beta   90.00
_cell.angle_gamma   90.00
#
_symmetry.space_group_name_H-M   'P 1'
#
loop_
_entity.id
_entity.type
_entity.pdbx_description
1 polymer ?
#
loop_
_entity_poly.entity_id
_entity_poly.type
_entity_poly.pdbx_seq_one_letter_code
_entity_poly.pdbx_strand_id
1 'polypeptide(L)'
;MPHRKAQQHQGIGLGKISTKYSLLVLLATILLIIVATIGGKNLYFRGDYDIFFDGTNKQLLAFDEIQTTFAKTDNLAIVVAPEDGDIFTPQTLSLIQKITVDAWQVPYSSRVDSIANYQHTEAFDDDLLVEDLLYSEYELTPERISKVKSIALSEPVLKSALVSEKGDVTVVNITVQLPEMDKTAEVEEVVSSINAMIDRYQRAYPDVTFHKAGIIAMNHAFMTAAQDDSSTLVPTMLVVILVFLTIMLRSILSVIATLIVIIGSVMATMGISGWAGMFLSTATVNVPTLIMTLAVADCVHVIATMRQSMKNGFTKVQSIERSIALNFVPILITSVTTAIGFLMMNMSDSPVLRDFGNLSALGVMVACFLSVTLLPALLKLLPIHVKMEMSQDQKHFMDRLGDFVVSQRRALLPLSVAVIVVCASLIPLNKVNDESVEYFGQRNEFRQAADFMEERISGMTNISIAIKTNESQGIAAPDFLNTIGEFSSWLRDQPETDHVATLADVYKRLNKNMHGDDEAYYSLPQARELAAQYLLLYEMSLPYGLDLNNQINVDKSSIKMVLTVANLGSVELVDLENRIYQWFAEHAPQYQVVASSPSLMFAHIGETNMASMLSTLPITLVLISALLIFALRSVRLGLISLMPNIAPAVIGFGLWALISGEINLGLSVVVTLTLGIVVDDAVHFLSKYQRARREGQTAEQAVRYAFHTVGRALWITTVVLVAGFSVLAMSSFRLNADMGQLSAIVIFIALVVDFLFLPTLLMLFDKKAYLQERPSDNARLKASSTITATQS
;
A
#
# COMPACT_ATOMS: atom_id res chain seq x y z
N MET A 1 31.55 28.01 19.85
CA MET A 1 30.85 29.32 19.95
C MET A 1 30.61 30.04 18.62
N PRO A 2 31.51 30.12 17.63
CA PRO A 2 31.23 30.90 16.40
C PRO A 2 30.08 30.31 15.52
N HIS A 3 29.97 28.99 15.34
CA HIS A 3 28.93 28.39 14.53
C HIS A 3 27.50 28.46 15.12
N ARG A 4 27.32 28.65 16.41
CA ARG A 4 26.02 28.82 17.04
C ARG A 4 25.44 30.23 16.85
N LYS A 5 26.31 31.26 16.86
CA LYS A 5 25.91 32.59 16.42
C LYS A 5 25.52 32.55 14.93
N ALA A 6 26.20 31.77 14.11
CA ALA A 6 25.86 31.61 12.70
C ALA A 6 24.47 30.96 12.45
N GLN A 7 24.09 29.88 13.17
CA GLN A 7 22.77 29.22 13.00
C GLN A 7 21.60 30.08 13.55
N GLN A 8 21.78 30.73 14.71
CA GLN A 8 20.82 31.77 15.17
C GLN A 8 20.79 32.98 14.22
N HIS A 9 21.92 33.34 13.64
CA HIS A 9 21.98 34.40 12.63
C HIS A 9 21.28 34.01 11.32
N GLN A 10 21.31 32.74 10.91
CA GLN A 10 20.60 32.28 9.71
C GLN A 10 19.06 32.29 9.88
N GLY A 11 18.54 31.79 10.99
CA GLY A 11 17.11 31.90 11.28
C GLY A 11 16.63 33.35 11.48
N ILE A 12 17.45 34.19 12.12
CA ILE A 12 17.18 35.62 12.23
C ILE A 12 17.26 36.29 10.84
N GLY A 13 18.20 35.86 9.98
CA GLY A 13 18.35 36.36 8.62
C GLY A 13 17.11 36.05 7.75
N LEU A 14 16.65 34.78 7.73
CA LEU A 14 15.46 34.34 6.98
C LEU A 14 14.18 35.03 7.48
N GLY A 15 13.95 35.07 8.80
CA GLY A 15 12.82 35.78 9.37
C GLY A 15 12.79 37.27 9.00
N LYS A 16 13.94 37.92 9.03
CA LYS A 16 14.07 39.33 8.63
C LYS A 16 13.87 39.54 7.11
N ILE A 17 14.35 38.63 6.26
CA ILE A 17 14.13 38.69 4.80
C ILE A 17 12.63 38.52 4.51
N SER A 18 12.00 37.50 5.08
CA SER A 18 10.58 37.23 4.86
C SER A 18 9.68 38.35 5.39
N THR A 19 10.08 39.03 6.48
CA THR A 19 9.28 40.15 7.00
C THR A 19 9.61 41.45 6.27
N LYS A 20 10.87 41.73 5.96
CA LYS A 20 11.28 42.98 5.27
C LYS A 20 10.75 43.00 3.83
N TYR A 21 10.87 41.91 3.09
CA TYR A 21 10.48 41.79 1.68
C TYR A 21 9.25 40.90 1.48
N SER A 22 8.28 40.96 2.39
CA SER A 22 7.13 40.03 2.45
C SER A 22 6.34 39.90 1.14
N LEU A 23 6.12 41.00 0.42
CA LEU A 23 5.43 40.96 -0.87
C LEU A 23 6.26 40.29 -1.96
N LEU A 24 7.56 40.56 -2.00
CA LEU A 24 8.45 39.92 -2.98
C LEU A 24 8.60 38.42 -2.71
N VAL A 25 8.73 38.01 -1.44
CA VAL A 25 8.77 36.60 -1.05
C VAL A 25 7.46 35.92 -1.41
N LEU A 26 6.30 36.54 -1.15
CA LEU A 26 4.99 36.04 -1.53
C LEU A 26 4.90 35.84 -3.06
N LEU A 27 5.24 36.84 -3.85
CA LEU A 27 5.18 36.78 -5.32
C LEU A 27 6.16 35.72 -5.87
N ALA A 28 7.38 35.66 -5.35
CA ALA A 28 8.37 34.67 -5.78
C ALA A 28 7.96 33.23 -5.45
N THR A 29 7.45 32.99 -4.24
CA THR A 29 6.98 31.65 -3.84
C THR A 29 5.74 31.23 -4.61
N ILE A 30 4.79 32.14 -4.85
CA ILE A 30 3.62 31.85 -5.70
C ILE A 30 4.05 31.53 -7.12
N LEU A 31 4.98 32.29 -7.70
CA LEU A 31 5.50 32.00 -9.03
C LEU A 31 6.15 30.60 -9.09
N LEU A 32 6.96 30.25 -8.09
CA LEU A 32 7.58 28.92 -8.00
C LEU A 32 6.51 27.81 -7.92
N ILE A 33 5.48 28.01 -7.10
CA ILE A 33 4.35 27.05 -6.99
C ILE A 33 3.64 26.91 -8.34
N ILE A 34 3.35 28.03 -9.03
CA ILE A 34 2.69 27.99 -10.35
C ILE A 34 3.54 27.22 -11.37
N VAL A 35 4.84 27.54 -11.47
CA VAL A 35 5.76 26.85 -12.38
C VAL A 35 5.85 25.36 -12.06
N ALA A 36 5.96 25.01 -10.79
CA ALA A 36 5.95 23.62 -10.37
C ALA A 36 4.64 22.92 -10.78
N THR A 37 3.49 23.53 -10.49
CA THR A 37 2.15 23.00 -10.75
C THR A 37 1.88 22.70 -12.23
N ILE A 38 2.50 23.43 -13.16
CA ILE A 38 2.35 23.17 -14.60
C ILE A 38 2.72 21.72 -14.95
N GLY A 39 3.71 21.14 -14.28
CA GLY A 39 4.09 19.74 -14.47
C GLY A 39 2.97 18.73 -14.15
N GLY A 40 1.99 19.13 -13.33
CA GLY A 40 0.84 18.28 -13.01
C GLY A 40 0.02 17.83 -14.23
N LYS A 41 0.15 18.53 -15.35
CA LYS A 41 -0.46 18.13 -16.63
C LYS A 41 0.11 16.83 -17.21
N ASN A 42 1.31 16.45 -16.78
CA ASN A 42 1.98 15.24 -17.24
C ASN A 42 1.69 14.03 -16.31
N LEU A 43 0.98 14.27 -15.20
CA LEU A 43 0.57 13.18 -14.32
C LEU A 43 -0.54 12.37 -14.97
N TYR A 44 -0.35 11.07 -15.00
CA TYR A 44 -1.36 10.11 -15.40
C TYR A 44 -1.47 9.02 -14.34
N PHE A 45 -2.54 8.25 -14.38
CA PHE A 45 -2.78 7.18 -13.43
C PHE A 45 -2.44 5.82 -14.06
N ARG A 46 -1.82 4.92 -13.29
CA ARG A 46 -1.64 3.52 -13.63
C ARG A 46 -2.23 2.65 -12.53
N GLY A 47 -3.12 1.73 -12.92
CA GLY A 47 -3.81 0.81 -12.03
C GLY A 47 -3.53 -0.67 -12.32
N ASP A 48 -2.59 -0.97 -13.22
CA ASP A 48 -2.20 -2.34 -13.54
C ASP A 48 -1.36 -2.95 -12.41
N TYR A 49 -1.50 -4.24 -12.16
CA TYR A 49 -0.75 -4.94 -11.10
C TYR A 49 0.76 -4.95 -11.34
N ASP A 50 1.21 -4.83 -12.59
CA ASP A 50 2.64 -4.83 -12.97
C ASP A 50 3.46 -3.74 -12.27
N ILE A 51 2.83 -2.60 -11.93
CA ILE A 51 3.52 -1.48 -11.28
C ILE A 51 4.12 -1.82 -9.91
N PHE A 52 3.63 -2.87 -9.27
CA PHE A 52 4.12 -3.31 -7.97
C PHE A 52 5.46 -4.04 -8.06
N PHE A 53 5.87 -4.49 -9.26
CA PHE A 53 7.03 -5.34 -9.48
C PHE A 53 8.13 -4.60 -10.25
N ASP A 54 9.37 -4.83 -9.83
CA ASP A 54 10.54 -4.36 -10.57
C ASP A 54 10.78 -5.27 -11.79
N GLY A 55 11.15 -4.70 -12.92
CA GLY A 55 11.46 -5.48 -14.15
C GLY A 55 12.55 -6.55 -14.02
N THR A 56 13.28 -6.55 -12.90
CA THR A 56 14.27 -7.59 -12.55
C THR A 56 13.73 -8.66 -11.60
N ASN A 57 12.46 -8.54 -11.20
CA ASN A 57 11.82 -9.49 -10.29
C ASN A 57 11.72 -10.87 -10.94
N LYS A 58 12.20 -11.92 -10.26
CA LYS A 58 12.25 -13.28 -10.80
C LYS A 58 10.87 -13.86 -11.09
N GLN A 59 9.88 -13.54 -10.26
CA GLN A 59 8.51 -14.04 -10.42
C GLN A 59 7.80 -13.35 -11.59
N LEU A 60 8.05 -12.04 -11.79
CA LEU A 60 7.56 -11.33 -12.96
C LEU A 60 8.20 -11.91 -14.24
N LEU A 61 9.52 -12.13 -14.26
CA LEU A 61 10.20 -12.74 -15.40
C LEU A 61 9.68 -14.15 -15.69
N ALA A 62 9.39 -14.96 -14.68
CA ALA A 62 8.79 -16.27 -14.84
C ALA A 62 7.35 -16.18 -15.41
N PHE A 63 6.57 -15.22 -14.97
CA PHE A 63 5.23 -14.95 -15.48
C PHE A 63 5.27 -14.50 -16.95
N ASP A 64 6.15 -13.55 -17.29
CA ASP A 64 6.36 -13.07 -18.65
C ASP A 64 6.82 -14.20 -19.58
N GLU A 65 7.69 -15.11 -19.11
CA GLU A 65 8.10 -16.29 -19.85
C GLU A 65 6.92 -17.20 -20.20
N ILE A 66 6.03 -17.43 -19.23
CA ILE A 66 4.81 -18.20 -19.45
C ILE A 66 3.92 -17.51 -20.48
N GLN A 67 3.67 -16.19 -20.33
CA GLN A 67 2.82 -15.43 -21.24
C GLN A 67 3.39 -15.29 -22.65
N THR A 68 4.70 -15.29 -22.82
CA THR A 68 5.34 -15.24 -24.14
C THR A 68 5.40 -16.62 -24.80
N THR A 69 5.48 -17.69 -24.03
CA THR A 69 5.51 -19.07 -24.53
C THR A 69 4.13 -19.56 -24.92
N PHE A 70 3.09 -19.17 -24.19
CA PHE A 70 1.69 -19.49 -24.38
C PHE A 70 0.89 -18.21 -24.64
N ALA A 71 -0.34 -18.32 -25.11
CA ALA A 71 -1.17 -17.13 -25.27
C ALA A 71 -1.41 -16.44 -23.93
N LYS A 72 -1.50 -15.08 -23.94
CA LYS A 72 -1.87 -14.29 -22.76
C LYS A 72 -3.22 -14.73 -22.21
N THR A 73 -3.35 -14.67 -20.91
CA THR A 73 -4.53 -15.17 -20.18
C THR A 73 -5.20 -14.11 -19.30
N ASP A 74 -4.95 -12.83 -19.59
CA ASP A 74 -5.68 -11.75 -18.94
C ASP A 74 -7.17 -11.91 -19.23
N ASN A 75 -7.99 -11.97 -18.19
CA ASN A 75 -9.39 -12.30 -18.33
C ASN A 75 -10.33 -11.39 -17.55
N LEU A 76 -11.56 -11.33 -18.02
CA LEU A 76 -12.72 -10.91 -17.25
C LEU A 76 -13.77 -12.01 -17.28
N ALA A 77 -14.17 -12.47 -16.12
CA ALA A 77 -15.18 -13.50 -15.95
C ALA A 77 -16.53 -12.86 -15.56
N ILE A 78 -17.60 -13.24 -16.28
CA ILE A 78 -18.97 -12.89 -15.90
C ILE A 78 -19.56 -14.10 -15.20
N VAL A 79 -19.82 -13.97 -13.89
CA VAL A 79 -20.47 -14.99 -13.07
C VAL A 79 -21.98 -14.81 -13.19
N VAL A 80 -22.69 -15.86 -13.51
CA VAL A 80 -24.16 -15.90 -13.72
C VAL A 80 -24.78 -16.78 -12.66
N ALA A 81 -25.59 -16.18 -11.77
CA ALA A 81 -26.21 -16.84 -10.63
C ALA A 81 -27.74 -16.58 -10.64
N PRO A 82 -28.56 -17.52 -11.10
CA PRO A 82 -30.01 -17.42 -11.03
C PRO A 82 -30.50 -17.59 -9.59
N GLU A 83 -31.53 -16.85 -9.18
CA GLU A 83 -32.10 -16.89 -7.82
C GLU A 83 -32.73 -18.24 -7.47
N ASP A 84 -33.24 -18.98 -8.48
CA ASP A 84 -33.83 -20.33 -8.30
C ASP A 84 -32.77 -21.43 -8.02
N GLY A 85 -31.48 -21.09 -8.19
CA GLY A 85 -30.36 -21.99 -7.90
C GLY A 85 -30.19 -23.14 -8.89
N ASP A 86 -30.66 -23.03 -10.12
CA ASP A 86 -30.45 -24.05 -11.18
C ASP A 86 -30.14 -23.36 -12.53
N ILE A 87 -28.91 -23.51 -13.01
CA ILE A 87 -28.50 -22.97 -14.31
C ILE A 87 -29.05 -23.82 -15.48
N PHE A 88 -29.47 -25.02 -15.23
CA PHE A 88 -29.96 -25.94 -16.27
C PHE A 88 -31.47 -25.80 -16.55
N THR A 89 -31.90 -24.53 -16.63
CA THR A 89 -33.25 -24.17 -17.13
C THR A 89 -33.18 -23.70 -18.58
N PRO A 90 -34.22 -23.87 -19.40
CA PRO A 90 -34.22 -23.35 -20.78
C PRO A 90 -33.91 -21.85 -20.84
N GLN A 91 -34.44 -21.11 -19.89
CA GLN A 91 -34.24 -19.64 -19.81
C GLN A 91 -32.80 -19.27 -19.53
N THR A 92 -32.19 -19.88 -18.51
CA THR A 92 -30.80 -19.57 -18.12
C THR A 92 -29.79 -20.10 -19.14
N LEU A 93 -29.98 -21.30 -19.69
CA LEU A 93 -29.12 -21.80 -20.77
C LEU A 93 -29.17 -20.91 -22.01
N SER A 94 -30.37 -20.41 -22.42
CA SER A 94 -30.50 -19.45 -23.50
C SER A 94 -29.84 -18.11 -23.19
N LEU A 95 -29.87 -17.65 -21.93
CA LEU A 95 -29.15 -16.46 -21.47
C LEU A 95 -27.62 -16.66 -21.62
N ILE A 96 -27.09 -17.80 -21.15
CA ILE A 96 -25.66 -18.12 -21.25
C ILE A 96 -25.20 -18.15 -22.70
N GLN A 97 -25.97 -18.75 -23.61
CA GLN A 97 -25.69 -18.72 -25.06
C GLN A 97 -25.56 -17.28 -25.58
N LYS A 98 -26.53 -16.42 -25.24
CA LYS A 98 -26.54 -15.01 -25.68
C LYS A 98 -25.34 -14.23 -25.12
N ILE A 99 -25.03 -14.39 -23.82
CA ILE A 99 -23.88 -13.77 -23.19
C ILE A 99 -22.59 -14.24 -23.89
N THR A 100 -22.47 -15.54 -24.16
CA THR A 100 -21.31 -16.12 -24.84
C THR A 100 -21.08 -15.50 -26.22
N VAL A 101 -22.15 -15.34 -27.00
CA VAL A 101 -22.07 -14.69 -28.34
C VAL A 101 -21.70 -13.21 -28.24
N ASP A 102 -22.32 -12.49 -27.32
CA ASP A 102 -22.02 -11.06 -27.12
C ASP A 102 -20.62 -10.84 -26.55
N ALA A 103 -20.10 -11.77 -25.75
CA ALA A 103 -18.78 -11.71 -25.14
C ALA A 103 -17.64 -11.71 -26.19
N TRP A 104 -17.86 -12.32 -27.37
CA TRP A 104 -16.91 -12.23 -28.49
C TRP A 104 -16.81 -10.83 -29.08
N GLN A 105 -17.80 -9.96 -28.85
CA GLN A 105 -17.80 -8.57 -29.35
C GLN A 105 -17.20 -7.58 -28.34
N VAL A 106 -16.80 -8.04 -27.16
CA VAL A 106 -16.10 -7.21 -26.18
C VAL A 106 -14.76 -6.76 -26.77
N PRO A 107 -14.37 -5.50 -26.63
CA PRO A 107 -13.09 -5.02 -27.11
C PRO A 107 -11.93 -5.91 -26.68
N TYR A 108 -11.02 -6.20 -27.60
CA TYR A 108 -9.82 -7.03 -27.38
C TYR A 108 -10.10 -8.49 -26.99
N SER A 109 -11.36 -8.96 -27.09
CA SER A 109 -11.70 -10.37 -26.84
C SER A 109 -10.98 -11.28 -27.84
N SER A 110 -10.22 -12.24 -27.34
CA SER A 110 -9.47 -13.21 -28.14
C SER A 110 -10.00 -14.63 -27.98
N ARG A 111 -10.67 -14.89 -26.83
CA ARG A 111 -11.24 -16.18 -26.51
C ARG A 111 -12.40 -15.99 -25.53
N VAL A 112 -13.43 -16.82 -25.69
CA VAL A 112 -14.54 -16.90 -24.74
C VAL A 112 -14.73 -18.37 -24.37
N ASP A 113 -14.71 -18.68 -23.08
CA ASP A 113 -14.95 -20.02 -22.55
C ASP A 113 -16.22 -20.01 -21.67
N SER A 114 -17.17 -20.86 -22.01
CA SER A 114 -18.43 -21.03 -21.28
C SER A 114 -18.98 -22.47 -21.47
N ILE A 115 -19.97 -22.85 -20.71
CA ILE A 115 -20.67 -24.11 -20.95
C ILE A 115 -21.38 -24.14 -22.30
N ALA A 116 -21.68 -22.97 -22.88
CA ALA A 116 -22.39 -22.91 -24.16
C ALA A 116 -21.53 -23.36 -25.32
N ASN A 117 -20.27 -22.88 -25.36
CA ASN A 117 -19.32 -23.15 -26.45
C ASN A 117 -18.22 -24.13 -26.07
N TYR A 118 -18.42 -24.89 -24.98
CA TYR A 118 -17.53 -26.00 -24.64
C TYR A 118 -17.53 -27.04 -25.74
N GLN A 119 -16.34 -27.37 -26.27
CA GLN A 119 -16.19 -28.33 -27.35
C GLN A 119 -16.29 -29.76 -26.80
N HIS A 120 -17.52 -30.27 -26.78
CA HIS A 120 -17.77 -31.66 -26.37
C HIS A 120 -17.38 -32.62 -27.48
N THR A 121 -16.72 -33.69 -27.08
CA THR A 121 -16.26 -34.74 -28.01
C THR A 121 -17.02 -36.07 -27.75
N GLU A 122 -17.53 -36.66 -28.81
CA GLU A 122 -18.20 -37.96 -28.77
C GLU A 122 -17.71 -38.84 -29.92
N ALA A 123 -17.77 -40.17 -29.76
CA ALA A 123 -17.55 -41.13 -30.86
C ALA A 123 -18.70 -41.06 -31.86
N PHE A 124 -18.39 -40.93 -33.14
CA PHE A 124 -19.38 -40.96 -34.22
C PHE A 124 -18.89 -41.91 -35.33
N ASP A 125 -19.41 -43.14 -35.35
CA ASP A 125 -18.92 -44.25 -36.20
C ASP A 125 -17.39 -44.42 -36.03
N ASP A 126 -16.61 -44.18 -37.10
CA ASP A 126 -15.16 -44.30 -37.12
C ASP A 126 -14.47 -42.88 -36.98
N ASP A 127 -15.23 -41.85 -36.61
CA ASP A 127 -14.75 -40.45 -36.54
C ASP A 127 -15.03 -39.81 -35.17
N LEU A 128 -14.46 -38.66 -34.92
CA LEU A 128 -14.67 -37.86 -33.72
C LEU A 128 -15.61 -36.68 -34.01
N LEU A 129 -16.76 -36.67 -33.36
CA LEU A 129 -17.66 -35.52 -33.39
C LEU A 129 -17.20 -34.50 -32.35
N VAL A 130 -16.97 -33.25 -32.77
CA VAL A 130 -16.62 -32.12 -31.88
C VAL A 130 -17.64 -31.01 -32.12
N GLU A 131 -18.47 -30.73 -31.11
CA GLU A 131 -19.54 -29.72 -31.20
C GLU A 131 -19.64 -28.88 -29.93
N ASP A 132 -20.23 -27.70 -30.05
CA ASP A 132 -20.62 -26.88 -28.89
C ASP A 132 -21.59 -27.65 -28.01
N LEU A 133 -21.40 -27.70 -26.71
CA LEU A 133 -22.27 -28.39 -25.76
C LEU A 133 -23.71 -27.86 -25.81
N LEU A 134 -23.87 -26.53 -26.05
CA LEU A 134 -25.18 -25.90 -26.29
C LEU A 134 -25.23 -25.38 -27.74
N TYR A 135 -25.20 -26.27 -28.71
CA TYR A 135 -25.30 -25.89 -30.11
C TYR A 135 -26.63 -25.18 -30.39
N SER A 136 -26.57 -24.01 -31.02
CA SER A 136 -27.69 -23.05 -31.10
C SER A 136 -28.86 -23.52 -31.97
N GLU A 137 -28.62 -24.48 -32.89
CA GLU A 137 -29.64 -25.02 -33.78
C GLU A 137 -30.50 -26.09 -33.09
N TYR A 138 -30.10 -26.59 -31.92
CA TYR A 138 -30.85 -27.61 -31.20
C TYR A 138 -31.84 -26.99 -30.20
N GLU A 139 -33.08 -27.45 -30.19
CA GLU A 139 -34.10 -27.12 -29.18
C GLU A 139 -33.64 -27.59 -27.79
N LEU A 140 -33.85 -26.77 -26.77
CA LEU A 140 -33.58 -27.11 -25.37
C LEU A 140 -34.70 -27.99 -24.78
N THR A 141 -34.80 -29.25 -25.26
CA THR A 141 -35.71 -30.20 -24.71
C THR A 141 -35.25 -30.69 -23.33
N PRO A 142 -36.17 -31.23 -22.49
CA PRO A 142 -35.80 -31.76 -21.18
C PRO A 142 -34.70 -32.84 -21.23
N GLU A 143 -34.71 -33.70 -22.26
CA GLU A 143 -33.68 -34.73 -22.47
C GLU A 143 -32.33 -34.09 -22.80
N ARG A 144 -32.32 -33.07 -23.66
CA ARG A 144 -31.08 -32.34 -24.00
C ARG A 144 -30.51 -31.62 -22.79
N ILE A 145 -31.37 -30.96 -22.05
CA ILE A 145 -30.95 -30.27 -20.80
C ILE A 145 -30.34 -31.26 -19.80
N SER A 146 -30.96 -32.42 -19.64
CA SER A 146 -30.42 -33.48 -18.76
C SER A 146 -29.05 -34.01 -19.23
N LYS A 147 -28.86 -34.16 -20.57
CA LYS A 147 -27.56 -34.53 -21.13
C LYS A 147 -26.50 -33.43 -20.87
N VAL A 148 -26.84 -32.17 -21.15
CA VAL A 148 -25.95 -31.02 -20.87
C VAL A 148 -25.57 -30.97 -19.40
N LYS A 149 -26.52 -31.11 -18.50
CA LYS A 149 -26.28 -31.15 -17.04
C LYS A 149 -25.33 -32.28 -16.64
N SER A 150 -25.57 -33.48 -17.18
CA SER A 150 -24.70 -34.63 -16.90
C SER A 150 -23.25 -34.38 -17.35
N ILE A 151 -23.06 -33.87 -18.56
CA ILE A 151 -21.73 -33.58 -19.10
C ILE A 151 -21.07 -32.46 -18.30
N ALA A 152 -21.76 -31.33 -18.07
CA ALA A 152 -21.21 -30.16 -17.39
C ALA A 152 -20.74 -30.48 -15.94
N LEU A 153 -21.44 -31.40 -15.25
CA LEU A 153 -21.08 -31.77 -13.88
C LEU A 153 -20.09 -32.94 -13.77
N SER A 154 -19.86 -33.67 -14.88
CA SER A 154 -18.91 -34.79 -14.90
C SER A 154 -17.58 -34.47 -15.54
N GLU A 155 -17.55 -33.51 -16.48
CA GLU A 155 -16.31 -33.11 -17.16
C GLU A 155 -15.34 -32.34 -16.22
N PRO A 156 -14.12 -32.86 -16.01
CA PRO A 156 -13.13 -32.20 -15.13
C PRO A 156 -12.78 -30.77 -15.56
N VAL A 157 -12.86 -30.46 -16.85
CA VAL A 157 -12.54 -29.13 -17.40
C VAL A 157 -13.63 -28.10 -17.09
N LEU A 158 -14.86 -28.52 -16.84
CA LEU A 158 -16.01 -27.66 -16.58
C LEU A 158 -16.33 -27.52 -15.09
N LYS A 159 -16.32 -28.64 -14.40
CA LYS A 159 -16.68 -28.72 -12.98
C LYS A 159 -15.68 -27.90 -12.12
N SER A 160 -16.19 -27.06 -11.23
CA SER A 160 -15.40 -26.16 -10.36
C SER A 160 -14.53 -25.14 -11.11
N ALA A 161 -14.68 -25.02 -12.43
CA ALA A 161 -14.03 -24.00 -13.25
C ALA A 161 -15.04 -23.07 -13.91
N LEU A 162 -15.96 -23.61 -14.70
CA LEU A 162 -17.01 -22.86 -15.39
C LEU A 162 -18.40 -23.13 -14.82
N VAL A 163 -18.56 -24.20 -14.02
CA VAL A 163 -19.82 -24.57 -13.39
C VAL A 163 -19.56 -25.00 -11.95
N SER A 164 -20.41 -24.54 -11.04
CA SER A 164 -20.39 -24.97 -9.64
C SER A 164 -20.71 -26.46 -9.50
N GLU A 165 -20.24 -27.10 -8.46
CA GLU A 165 -20.52 -28.51 -8.19
C GLU A 165 -22.01 -28.83 -8.08
N LYS A 166 -22.80 -27.85 -7.62
CA LYS A 166 -24.27 -27.98 -7.47
C LYS A 166 -25.03 -27.64 -8.75
N GLY A 167 -24.38 -26.99 -9.72
CA GLY A 167 -25.03 -26.51 -10.93
C GLY A 167 -25.94 -25.32 -10.71
N ASP A 168 -25.64 -24.49 -9.70
CA ASP A 168 -26.41 -23.30 -9.33
C ASP A 168 -25.76 -22.02 -9.83
N VAL A 169 -24.49 -22.05 -10.23
CA VAL A 169 -23.73 -20.90 -10.74
C VAL A 169 -22.88 -21.33 -11.94
N THR A 170 -22.71 -20.41 -12.91
CA THR A 170 -21.81 -20.63 -14.06
C THR A 170 -21.04 -19.38 -14.40
N VAL A 171 -19.93 -19.56 -15.09
CA VAL A 171 -19.00 -18.50 -15.51
C VAL A 171 -18.90 -18.44 -17.02
N VAL A 172 -18.96 -17.23 -17.58
CA VAL A 172 -18.52 -16.92 -18.95
C VAL A 172 -17.20 -16.19 -18.84
N ASN A 173 -16.11 -16.84 -19.20
CA ASN A 173 -14.76 -16.31 -19.09
C ASN A 173 -14.31 -15.71 -20.42
N ILE A 174 -13.94 -14.44 -20.42
CA ILE A 174 -13.51 -13.67 -21.60
C ILE A 174 -12.03 -13.39 -21.46
N THR A 175 -11.20 -14.02 -22.27
CA THR A 175 -9.77 -13.73 -22.37
C THR A 175 -9.57 -12.55 -23.33
N VAL A 176 -8.84 -11.54 -22.89
CA VAL A 176 -8.55 -10.33 -23.66
C VAL A 176 -7.06 -10.19 -23.95
N GLN A 177 -6.75 -9.63 -25.12
CA GLN A 177 -5.38 -9.28 -25.49
C GLN A 177 -5.27 -7.77 -25.65
N LEU A 178 -4.93 -7.09 -24.55
CA LEU A 178 -4.77 -5.64 -24.55
C LEU A 178 -3.58 -5.23 -25.43
N PRO A 179 -3.71 -4.13 -26.23
CA PRO A 179 -2.63 -3.59 -27.06
C PRO A 179 -1.43 -3.05 -26.28
N GLU A 180 -1.59 -2.78 -24.98
CA GLU A 180 -0.58 -2.25 -24.05
C GLU A 180 -0.05 -0.85 -24.42
N MET A 181 -0.83 -0.06 -25.12
CA MET A 181 -0.51 1.32 -25.44
C MET A 181 -0.94 2.27 -24.31
N ASP A 182 -2.15 2.07 -23.78
CA ASP A 182 -2.68 2.74 -22.59
C ASP A 182 -3.53 1.73 -21.81
N LYS A 183 -2.86 0.90 -21.00
CA LYS A 183 -3.51 -0.17 -20.23
C LYS A 183 -4.71 0.33 -19.42
N THR A 184 -4.64 1.56 -18.88
CA THR A 184 -5.73 2.12 -18.06
C THR A 184 -6.97 2.40 -18.93
N ALA A 185 -6.81 3.01 -20.09
CA ALA A 185 -7.92 3.29 -21.01
C ALA A 185 -8.47 1.99 -21.62
N GLU A 186 -7.61 1.04 -21.95
CA GLU A 186 -7.98 -0.27 -22.51
C GLU A 186 -8.79 -1.11 -21.51
N VAL A 187 -8.40 -1.15 -20.24
CA VAL A 187 -9.15 -1.82 -19.15
C VAL A 187 -10.52 -1.16 -18.98
N GLU A 188 -10.58 0.18 -18.98
CA GLU A 188 -11.86 0.91 -18.86
C GLU A 188 -12.80 0.63 -20.03
N GLU A 189 -12.28 0.53 -21.27
CA GLU A 189 -13.06 0.20 -22.45
C GLU A 189 -13.68 -1.20 -22.34
N VAL A 190 -12.89 -2.21 -21.92
CA VAL A 190 -13.38 -3.57 -21.70
C VAL A 190 -14.47 -3.60 -20.62
N VAL A 191 -14.20 -3.01 -19.46
CA VAL A 191 -15.13 -3.05 -18.32
C VAL A 191 -16.40 -2.27 -18.63
N SER A 192 -16.30 -1.11 -19.29
CA SER A 192 -17.47 -0.32 -19.73
C SER A 192 -18.36 -1.10 -20.70
N SER A 193 -17.77 -1.79 -21.67
CA SER A 193 -18.49 -2.66 -22.60
C SER A 193 -19.24 -3.77 -21.87
N ILE A 194 -18.57 -4.44 -20.91
CA ILE A 194 -19.17 -5.52 -20.11
C ILE A 194 -20.27 -4.98 -19.20
N ASN A 195 -20.07 -3.83 -18.56
CA ASN A 195 -21.11 -3.19 -17.74
C ASN A 195 -22.38 -2.91 -18.56
N ALA A 196 -22.22 -2.35 -19.77
CA ALA A 196 -23.35 -2.09 -20.68
C ALA A 196 -24.07 -3.40 -21.08
N MET A 197 -23.32 -4.50 -21.26
CA MET A 197 -23.86 -5.81 -21.56
C MET A 197 -24.61 -6.37 -20.34
N ILE A 198 -24.02 -6.37 -19.15
CA ILE A 198 -24.65 -6.83 -17.90
C ILE A 198 -25.93 -6.03 -17.61
N ASP A 199 -25.90 -4.70 -17.71
CA ASP A 199 -27.06 -3.84 -17.50
C ASP A 199 -28.23 -4.17 -18.42
N ARG A 200 -27.96 -4.57 -19.66
CA ARG A 200 -28.95 -5.00 -20.62
C ARG A 200 -29.58 -6.35 -20.19
N TYR A 201 -28.75 -7.30 -19.78
CA TYR A 201 -29.21 -8.60 -19.35
C TYR A 201 -29.91 -8.55 -17.99
N GLN A 202 -29.44 -7.76 -17.04
CA GLN A 202 -30.06 -7.56 -15.74
C GLN A 202 -31.51 -7.02 -15.85
N ARG A 203 -31.74 -6.13 -16.81
CA ARG A 203 -33.10 -5.62 -17.09
C ARG A 203 -34.01 -6.67 -17.72
N ALA A 204 -33.46 -7.55 -18.55
CA ALA A 204 -34.21 -8.63 -19.22
C ALA A 204 -34.43 -9.86 -18.34
N TYR A 205 -33.54 -10.09 -17.39
CA TYR A 205 -33.52 -11.23 -16.49
C TYR A 205 -33.31 -10.74 -15.05
N PRO A 206 -34.34 -10.14 -14.43
CA PRO A 206 -34.21 -9.54 -13.08
C PRO A 206 -33.92 -10.56 -11.99
N ASP A 207 -34.27 -11.82 -12.21
CA ASP A 207 -34.08 -12.93 -11.25
C ASP A 207 -32.67 -13.59 -11.38
N VAL A 208 -31.73 -12.97 -12.10
CA VAL A 208 -30.35 -13.44 -12.25
C VAL A 208 -29.38 -12.38 -11.73
N THR A 209 -28.48 -12.79 -10.85
CA THR A 209 -27.41 -11.92 -10.35
C THR A 209 -26.14 -12.11 -11.19
N PHE A 210 -25.46 -11.00 -11.49
CA PHE A 210 -24.21 -11.01 -12.24
C PHE A 210 -23.08 -10.44 -11.38
N HIS A 211 -21.91 -11.12 -11.38
CA HIS A 211 -20.68 -10.58 -10.78
C HIS A 211 -19.56 -10.53 -11.82
N LYS A 212 -18.59 -9.67 -11.60
CA LYS A 212 -17.43 -9.50 -12.46
C LYS A 212 -16.16 -9.89 -11.71
N ALA A 213 -15.42 -10.83 -12.25
CA ALA A 213 -14.22 -11.38 -11.64
C ALA A 213 -13.05 -11.42 -12.65
N GLY A 214 -11.86 -11.85 -12.23
CA GLY A 214 -10.69 -11.97 -13.08
C GLY A 214 -9.72 -10.79 -12.99
N ILE A 215 -8.59 -10.91 -13.69
CA ILE A 215 -7.47 -9.96 -13.62
C ILE A 215 -7.86 -8.56 -14.10
N ILE A 216 -8.66 -8.46 -15.16
CA ILE A 216 -9.15 -7.17 -15.69
C ILE A 216 -10.06 -6.47 -14.67
N ALA A 217 -10.93 -7.23 -13.99
CA ALA A 217 -11.77 -6.68 -12.93
C ALA A 217 -10.94 -6.22 -11.73
N MET A 218 -9.88 -6.94 -11.39
CA MET A 218 -8.94 -6.55 -10.33
C MET A 218 -8.19 -5.24 -10.70
N ASN A 219 -7.67 -5.13 -11.93
CA ASN A 219 -7.00 -3.90 -12.39
C ASN A 219 -7.97 -2.70 -12.38
N HIS A 220 -9.21 -2.90 -12.80
CA HIS A 220 -10.24 -1.86 -12.69
C HIS A 220 -10.55 -1.50 -11.24
N ALA A 221 -10.57 -2.48 -10.33
CA ALA A 221 -10.77 -2.23 -8.90
C ALA A 221 -9.62 -1.41 -8.29
N PHE A 222 -8.36 -1.64 -8.68
CA PHE A 222 -7.23 -0.77 -8.29
C PHE A 222 -7.44 0.67 -8.76
N MET A 223 -7.87 0.85 -10.00
CA MET A 223 -8.10 2.18 -10.57
C MET A 223 -9.25 2.90 -9.83
N THR A 224 -10.38 2.24 -9.66
CA THR A 224 -11.55 2.83 -9.00
C THR A 224 -11.29 3.14 -7.53
N ALA A 225 -10.60 2.25 -6.80
CA ALA A 225 -10.20 2.50 -5.42
C ALA A 225 -9.32 3.75 -5.29
N ALA A 226 -8.38 3.95 -6.20
CA ALA A 226 -7.53 5.14 -6.20
C ALA A 226 -8.30 6.42 -6.56
N GLN A 227 -9.24 6.36 -7.50
CA GLN A 227 -10.10 7.48 -7.85
C GLN A 227 -11.03 7.86 -6.70
N ASP A 228 -11.62 6.87 -6.03
CA ASP A 228 -12.48 7.07 -4.85
C ASP A 228 -11.69 7.69 -3.70
N ASP A 229 -10.51 7.17 -3.39
CA ASP A 229 -9.64 7.74 -2.37
C ASP A 229 -9.27 9.20 -2.71
N SER A 230 -8.87 9.49 -3.94
CA SER A 230 -8.54 10.85 -4.38
C SER A 230 -9.71 11.81 -4.27
N SER A 231 -10.91 11.38 -4.67
CA SER A 231 -12.10 12.23 -4.72
C SER A 231 -12.77 12.42 -3.36
N THR A 232 -12.61 11.47 -2.43
CA THR A 232 -13.28 11.47 -1.12
C THR A 232 -12.34 11.77 0.03
N LEU A 233 -11.17 11.10 0.11
CA LEU A 233 -10.27 11.24 1.26
C LEU A 233 -9.53 12.58 1.24
N VAL A 234 -9.06 13.05 0.08
CA VAL A 234 -8.31 14.31 -0.01
C VAL A 234 -9.15 15.51 0.43
N PRO A 235 -10.40 15.72 -0.05
CA PRO A 235 -11.25 16.78 0.46
C PRO A 235 -11.66 16.59 1.93
N THR A 236 -11.98 15.37 2.33
CA THR A 236 -12.36 15.06 3.73
C THR A 236 -11.21 15.39 4.68
N MET A 237 -9.98 14.99 4.32
CA MET A 237 -8.78 15.31 5.06
C MET A 237 -8.61 16.81 5.24
N LEU A 238 -8.76 17.57 4.15
CA LEU A 238 -8.64 19.03 4.18
C LEU A 238 -9.65 19.64 5.16
N VAL A 239 -10.92 19.20 5.11
CA VAL A 239 -11.97 19.68 6.02
C VAL A 239 -11.64 19.33 7.47
N VAL A 240 -11.24 18.10 7.76
CA VAL A 240 -10.87 17.64 9.10
C VAL A 240 -9.71 18.48 9.65
N ILE A 241 -8.64 18.66 8.87
CA ILE A 241 -7.50 19.50 9.25
C ILE A 241 -7.96 20.95 9.57
N LEU A 242 -8.77 21.57 8.71
CA LEU A 242 -9.23 22.94 8.90
C LEU A 242 -10.09 23.09 10.16
N VAL A 243 -10.97 22.13 10.45
CA VAL A 243 -11.78 22.11 11.67
C VAL A 243 -10.89 22.04 12.90
N PHE A 244 -9.97 21.07 12.96
CA PHE A 244 -9.05 20.93 14.10
C PHE A 244 -8.17 22.17 14.29
N LEU A 245 -7.59 22.70 13.20
CA LEU A 245 -6.78 23.93 13.27
C LEU A 245 -7.58 25.11 13.76
N THR A 246 -8.84 25.28 13.32
CA THR A 246 -9.70 26.39 13.74
C THR A 246 -9.98 26.32 15.24
N ILE A 247 -10.30 25.14 15.75
CA ILE A 247 -10.58 24.90 17.18
C ILE A 247 -9.30 25.14 18.01
N MET A 248 -8.17 24.63 17.57
CA MET A 248 -6.92 24.64 18.33
C MET A 248 -6.19 25.98 18.28
N LEU A 249 -6.09 26.61 17.09
CA LEU A 249 -5.40 27.89 16.91
C LEU A 249 -6.29 29.08 17.30
N ARG A 250 -7.62 28.94 17.28
CA ARG A 250 -8.57 30.03 17.58
C ARG A 250 -8.26 31.32 16.82
N SER A 251 -7.89 31.21 15.55
CA SER A 251 -7.51 32.34 14.68
C SER A 251 -7.69 31.98 13.21
N ILE A 252 -8.79 32.42 12.62
CA ILE A 252 -9.15 32.13 11.22
C ILE A 252 -8.06 32.58 10.26
N LEU A 253 -7.47 33.78 10.48
CA LEU A 253 -6.41 34.30 9.61
C LEU A 253 -5.13 33.42 9.65
N SER A 254 -4.82 32.84 10.82
CA SER A 254 -3.70 31.89 10.92
C SER A 254 -4.01 30.58 10.21
N VAL A 255 -5.26 30.10 10.26
CA VAL A 255 -5.73 28.92 9.54
C VAL A 255 -5.65 29.14 8.02
N ILE A 256 -6.09 30.31 7.53
CA ILE A 256 -5.98 30.66 6.10
C ILE A 256 -4.51 30.68 5.64
N ALA A 257 -3.61 31.26 6.45
CA ALA A 257 -2.18 31.25 6.11
C ALA A 257 -1.62 29.81 6.03
N THR A 258 -2.01 28.95 6.97
CA THR A 258 -1.64 27.52 6.96
C THR A 258 -2.24 26.81 5.74
N LEU A 259 -3.52 27.06 5.41
CA LEU A 259 -4.18 26.48 4.23
C LEU A 259 -3.44 26.81 2.92
N ILE A 260 -3.00 28.06 2.76
CA ILE A 260 -2.23 28.46 1.56
C ILE A 260 -0.90 27.68 1.46
N VAL A 261 -0.22 27.48 2.61
CA VAL A 261 1.02 26.68 2.65
C VAL A 261 0.73 25.22 2.30
N ILE A 262 -0.31 24.63 2.87
CA ILE A 262 -0.72 23.24 2.61
C ILE A 262 -1.00 23.03 1.11
N ILE A 263 -1.91 23.83 0.55
CA ILE A 263 -2.28 23.72 -0.88
C ILE A 263 -1.05 23.96 -1.76
N GLY A 264 -0.24 24.98 -1.45
CA GLY A 264 0.98 25.25 -2.19
C GLY A 264 1.98 24.10 -2.14
N SER A 265 2.10 23.41 -0.99
CA SER A 265 2.98 22.25 -0.84
C SER A 265 2.50 21.08 -1.68
N VAL A 266 1.22 20.76 -1.62
CA VAL A 266 0.62 19.66 -2.40
C VAL A 266 0.76 19.94 -3.90
N MET A 267 0.33 21.14 -4.36
CA MET A 267 0.38 21.49 -5.78
C MET A 267 1.80 21.50 -6.34
N ALA A 268 2.75 22.03 -5.58
CA ALA A 268 4.15 22.06 -6.00
C ALA A 268 4.74 20.64 -6.07
N THR A 269 4.46 19.80 -5.09
CA THR A 269 4.96 18.41 -5.06
C THR A 269 4.39 17.60 -6.20
N MET A 270 3.08 17.60 -6.38
CA MET A 270 2.41 16.88 -7.48
C MET A 270 2.87 17.42 -8.84
N GLY A 271 3.08 18.72 -8.95
CA GLY A 271 3.58 19.29 -10.20
C GLY A 271 5.04 18.91 -10.49
N ILE A 272 5.93 18.93 -9.50
CA ILE A 272 7.33 18.48 -9.66
C ILE A 272 7.38 17.01 -10.06
N SER A 273 6.55 16.15 -9.46
CA SER A 273 6.47 14.72 -9.83
C SER A 273 6.05 14.53 -11.29
N GLY A 274 5.12 15.34 -11.79
CA GLY A 274 4.75 15.30 -13.21
C GLY A 274 5.88 15.78 -14.14
N TRP A 275 6.68 16.77 -13.73
CA TRP A 275 7.90 17.13 -14.46
C TRP A 275 8.95 16.02 -14.45
N ALA A 276 8.99 15.19 -13.39
CA ALA A 276 9.89 14.05 -13.29
C ALA A 276 9.39 12.82 -14.08
N GLY A 277 8.22 12.89 -14.70
CA GLY A 277 7.61 11.79 -15.46
C GLY A 277 7.05 10.67 -14.58
N MET A 278 6.78 10.95 -13.31
CA MET A 278 6.15 9.96 -12.41
C MET A 278 4.66 9.83 -12.70
N PHE A 279 4.11 8.66 -12.41
CA PHE A 279 2.68 8.38 -12.50
C PHE A 279 2.05 8.26 -11.10
N LEU A 280 0.72 8.31 -11.06
CA LEU A 280 -0.04 8.05 -9.86
C LEU A 280 -0.47 6.58 -9.81
N SER A 281 -0.34 5.99 -8.65
CA SER A 281 -0.78 4.64 -8.31
C SER A 281 -1.71 4.65 -7.09
N THR A 282 -2.25 3.51 -6.72
CA THR A 282 -3.05 3.33 -5.50
C THR A 282 -2.37 3.82 -4.22
N ALA A 283 -1.05 3.74 -4.12
CA ALA A 283 -0.30 4.28 -3.00
C ALA A 283 -0.01 5.78 -3.16
N THR A 284 0.53 6.20 -4.32
CA THR A 284 0.99 7.58 -4.52
C THR A 284 -0.14 8.60 -4.60
N VAL A 285 -1.36 8.18 -4.92
CA VAL A 285 -2.57 9.03 -4.88
C VAL A 285 -2.86 9.58 -3.47
N ASN A 286 -2.36 8.93 -2.42
CA ASN A 286 -2.51 9.35 -1.03
C ASN A 286 -1.39 10.27 -0.51
N VAL A 287 -0.36 10.55 -1.32
CA VAL A 287 0.72 11.50 -0.95
C VAL A 287 0.19 12.90 -0.60
N PRO A 288 -0.81 13.48 -1.30
CA PRO A 288 -1.42 14.74 -0.89
C PRO A 288 -1.93 14.74 0.56
N THR A 289 -2.56 13.66 1.03
CA THR A 289 -3.08 13.55 2.40
C THR A 289 -1.96 13.58 3.44
N LEU A 290 -0.84 12.90 3.15
CA LEU A 290 0.35 12.93 4.01
C LEU A 290 0.99 14.32 4.04
N ILE A 291 1.18 14.96 2.89
CA ILE A 291 1.77 16.31 2.82
C ILE A 291 0.91 17.31 3.57
N MET A 292 -0.43 17.22 3.45
CA MET A 292 -1.35 18.10 4.17
C MET A 292 -1.17 17.99 5.68
N THR A 293 -1.06 16.77 6.22
CA THR A 293 -0.88 16.53 7.65
C THR A 293 0.48 17.00 8.16
N LEU A 294 1.54 16.72 7.43
CA LEU A 294 2.92 17.08 7.83
C LEU A 294 3.19 18.58 7.72
N ALA A 295 2.67 19.25 6.67
CA ALA A 295 2.79 20.70 6.52
C ALA A 295 2.12 21.47 7.67
N VAL A 296 1.06 20.91 8.26
CA VAL A 296 0.39 21.51 9.43
C VAL A 296 1.32 21.59 10.63
N ALA A 297 2.09 20.55 10.90
CA ALA A 297 2.98 20.47 12.06
C ALA A 297 3.95 21.66 12.09
N ASP A 298 4.66 21.88 11.00
CA ASP A 298 5.60 23.01 10.86
C ASP A 298 4.90 24.36 11.06
N CYS A 299 3.74 24.55 10.42
CA CYS A 299 2.97 25.78 10.51
C CYS A 299 2.51 26.07 11.94
N VAL A 300 2.02 25.05 12.66
CA VAL A 300 1.55 25.16 14.04
C VAL A 300 2.68 25.61 14.97
N HIS A 301 3.87 25.05 14.85
CA HIS A 301 5.05 25.44 15.65
C HIS A 301 5.41 26.91 15.45
N VAL A 302 5.41 27.40 14.20
CA VAL A 302 5.67 28.80 13.87
C VAL A 302 4.59 29.70 14.45
N ILE A 303 3.31 29.39 14.24
CA ILE A 303 2.17 30.21 14.67
C ILE A 303 2.05 30.21 16.20
N ALA A 304 2.18 29.08 16.87
CA ALA A 304 2.10 29.01 18.34
C ALA A 304 3.18 29.85 19.01
N THR A 305 4.44 29.76 18.52
CA THR A 305 5.56 30.54 19.05
C THR A 305 5.39 32.05 18.78
N MET A 306 4.91 32.43 17.58
CA MET A 306 4.58 33.81 17.26
C MET A 306 3.50 34.36 18.21
N ARG A 307 2.39 33.64 18.38
CA ARG A 307 1.28 34.06 19.25
C ARG A 307 1.70 34.19 20.72
N GLN A 308 2.51 33.26 21.21
CA GLN A 308 3.07 33.34 22.56
C GLN A 308 3.97 34.58 22.73
N SER A 309 4.78 34.89 21.71
CA SER A 309 5.62 36.10 21.74
C SER A 309 4.77 37.39 21.74
N MET A 310 3.69 37.41 20.96
CA MET A 310 2.74 38.54 20.96
C MET A 310 2.05 38.72 22.32
N LYS A 311 1.64 37.62 22.98
CA LYS A 311 1.07 37.66 24.34
C LYS A 311 2.06 38.24 25.35
N ASN A 312 3.35 37.98 25.16
CA ASN A 312 4.45 38.50 25.98
C ASN A 312 4.83 39.98 25.65
N GLY A 313 4.04 40.68 24.82
CA GLY A 313 4.19 42.11 24.55
C GLY A 313 5.11 42.47 23.38
N PHE A 314 5.64 41.49 22.63
CA PHE A 314 6.43 41.80 21.42
C PHE A 314 5.51 42.25 20.27
N THR A 315 6.01 43.14 19.43
CA THR A 315 5.29 43.53 18.21
C THR A 315 5.12 42.32 17.27
N LYS A 316 4.15 42.37 16.38
CA LYS A 316 3.85 41.31 15.43
C LYS A 316 5.11 40.92 14.61
N VAL A 317 5.83 41.87 14.05
CA VAL A 317 7.04 41.63 13.25
C VAL A 317 8.15 40.97 14.09
N GLN A 318 8.41 41.49 15.28
CA GLN A 318 9.39 40.93 16.22
C GLN A 318 8.98 39.51 16.64
N SER A 319 7.68 39.25 16.80
CA SER A 319 7.14 37.91 17.16
C SER A 319 7.35 36.93 16.04
N ILE A 320 7.15 37.30 14.77
CA ILE A 320 7.40 36.43 13.60
C ILE A 320 8.91 36.15 13.48
N GLU A 321 9.77 37.15 13.52
CA GLU A 321 11.23 37.01 13.44
C GLU A 321 11.75 36.10 14.56
N ARG A 322 11.26 36.29 15.79
CA ARG A 322 11.59 35.46 16.94
C ARG A 322 11.12 34.03 16.77
N SER A 323 9.91 33.85 16.22
CA SER A 323 9.36 32.50 15.98
C SER A 323 10.21 31.72 14.99
N ILE A 324 10.56 32.31 13.85
CA ILE A 324 11.47 31.68 12.87
C ILE A 324 12.85 31.42 13.48
N ALA A 325 13.42 32.37 14.21
CA ALA A 325 14.72 32.18 14.86
C ALA A 325 14.76 31.01 15.86
N LEU A 326 13.63 30.72 16.52
CA LEU A 326 13.53 29.66 17.51
C LEU A 326 13.17 28.30 16.92
N ASN A 327 12.42 28.24 15.81
CA ASN A 327 11.88 27.01 15.25
C ASN A 327 12.56 26.58 13.94
N PHE A 328 13.32 27.42 13.26
CA PHE A 328 13.97 27.10 11.98
C PHE A 328 14.83 25.82 12.07
N VAL A 329 15.71 25.75 13.07
CA VAL A 329 16.59 24.56 13.23
C VAL A 329 15.80 23.30 13.62
N PRO A 330 14.91 23.33 14.62
CA PRO A 330 14.02 22.20 14.88
C PRO A 330 13.23 21.74 13.64
N ILE A 331 12.51 22.63 12.97
CA ILE A 331 11.72 22.32 11.77
C ILE A 331 12.59 21.69 10.67
N LEU A 332 13.77 22.27 10.38
CA LEU A 332 14.66 21.70 9.36
C LEU A 332 15.13 20.29 9.75
N ILE A 333 15.45 20.06 11.02
CA ILE A 333 15.88 18.74 11.50
C ILE A 333 14.74 17.73 11.37
N THR A 334 13.56 18.09 11.83
CA THR A 334 12.39 17.19 11.80
C THR A 334 11.98 16.89 10.35
N SER A 335 11.96 17.88 9.47
CA SER A 335 11.65 17.64 8.05
C SER A 335 12.71 16.76 7.38
N VAL A 336 13.99 16.94 7.71
CA VAL A 336 15.07 16.08 7.18
C VAL A 336 14.98 14.65 7.75
N THR A 337 14.69 14.46 9.06
CA THR A 337 14.51 13.12 9.62
C THR A 337 13.32 12.41 9.00
N THR A 338 12.21 13.11 8.80
CA THR A 338 11.01 12.58 8.15
C THR A 338 11.28 12.23 6.68
N ALA A 339 11.98 13.10 5.95
CA ALA A 339 12.39 12.83 4.57
C ALA A 339 13.34 11.61 4.49
N ILE A 340 14.27 11.44 5.43
CA ILE A 340 15.11 10.24 5.51
C ILE A 340 14.24 9.00 5.74
N GLY A 341 13.28 9.05 6.68
CA GLY A 341 12.33 7.93 6.91
C GLY A 341 11.62 7.52 5.63
N PHE A 342 11.08 8.47 4.87
CA PHE A 342 10.44 8.20 3.57
C PHE A 342 11.43 7.68 2.51
N LEU A 343 12.63 8.26 2.41
CA LEU A 343 13.64 7.82 1.44
C LEU A 343 14.15 6.40 1.73
N MET A 344 14.05 5.90 2.95
CA MET A 344 14.39 4.50 3.26
C MET A 344 13.44 3.49 2.57
N MET A 345 12.27 3.94 2.10
CA MET A 345 11.39 3.12 1.27
C MET A 345 12.01 2.76 -0.10
N ASN A 346 13.09 3.42 -0.52
CA ASN A 346 13.86 3.00 -1.71
C ASN A 346 14.54 1.64 -1.55
N MET A 347 14.60 1.10 -0.34
CA MET A 347 15.06 -0.26 -0.08
C MET A 347 13.94 -1.31 -0.26
N SER A 348 12.72 -0.87 -0.54
CA SER A 348 11.59 -1.75 -0.88
C SER A 348 11.80 -2.41 -2.23
N ASP A 349 11.37 -3.66 -2.36
CA ASP A 349 11.35 -4.38 -3.62
C ASP A 349 10.21 -3.91 -4.54
N SER A 350 9.20 -3.21 -3.97
CA SER A 350 8.08 -2.66 -4.75
C SER A 350 8.36 -1.23 -5.25
N PRO A 351 8.35 -0.99 -6.59
CA PRO A 351 8.48 0.35 -7.17
C PRO A 351 7.44 1.34 -6.66
N VAL A 352 6.19 0.90 -6.47
CA VAL A 352 5.08 1.75 -5.97
C VAL A 352 5.38 2.32 -4.59
N LEU A 353 5.99 1.52 -3.70
CA LEU A 353 6.40 1.99 -2.36
C LEU A 353 7.62 2.91 -2.42
N ARG A 354 8.56 2.67 -3.35
CA ARG A 354 9.69 3.57 -3.60
C ARG A 354 9.21 4.95 -4.06
N ASP A 355 8.28 4.97 -5.02
CA ASP A 355 7.71 6.23 -5.53
C ASP A 355 6.91 6.98 -4.46
N PHE A 356 6.13 6.27 -3.66
CA PHE A 356 5.42 6.83 -2.52
C PHE A 356 6.39 7.49 -1.51
N GLY A 357 7.50 6.80 -1.20
CA GLY A 357 8.55 7.34 -0.33
C GLY A 357 9.22 8.59 -0.91
N ASN A 358 9.59 8.55 -2.18
CA ASN A 358 10.26 9.66 -2.86
C ASN A 358 9.37 10.90 -2.97
N LEU A 359 8.09 10.71 -3.34
CA LEU A 359 7.11 11.79 -3.42
C LEU A 359 6.82 12.40 -2.04
N SER A 360 6.67 11.56 -1.02
CA SER A 360 6.43 12.00 0.35
C SER A 360 7.63 12.78 0.90
N ALA A 361 8.86 12.32 0.67
CA ALA A 361 10.08 13.03 1.06
C ALA A 361 10.19 14.39 0.37
N LEU A 362 9.92 14.46 -0.93
CA LEU A 362 9.88 15.72 -1.68
C LEU A 362 8.83 16.66 -1.08
N GLY A 363 7.63 16.16 -0.81
CA GLY A 363 6.51 16.92 -0.26
C GLY A 363 6.83 17.53 1.11
N VAL A 364 7.44 16.75 2.00
CA VAL A 364 7.90 17.24 3.32
C VAL A 364 8.93 18.37 3.18
N MET A 365 9.89 18.24 2.28
CA MET A 365 10.91 19.27 2.07
C MET A 365 10.32 20.54 1.44
N VAL A 366 9.36 20.42 0.53
CA VAL A 366 8.60 21.57 -0.03
C VAL A 366 7.78 22.23 1.07
N ALA A 367 7.09 21.48 1.91
CA ALA A 367 6.32 22.01 3.05
C ALA A 367 7.22 22.76 4.04
N CYS A 368 8.36 22.18 4.39
CA CYS A 368 9.38 22.83 5.21
C CYS A 368 9.84 24.17 4.60
N PHE A 369 10.16 24.19 3.32
CA PHE A 369 10.57 25.41 2.62
C PHE A 369 9.48 26.48 2.66
N LEU A 370 8.23 26.14 2.38
CA LEU A 370 7.11 27.07 2.39
C LEU A 370 6.73 27.53 3.82
N SER A 371 6.88 26.66 4.82
CA SER A 371 6.58 27.02 6.22
C SER A 371 7.58 28.04 6.80
N VAL A 372 8.81 28.09 6.31
CA VAL A 372 9.81 29.04 6.78
C VAL A 372 9.97 30.28 5.88
N THR A 373 9.39 30.28 4.69
CA THR A 373 9.46 31.39 3.72
C THR A 373 8.10 32.06 3.49
N LEU A 374 7.13 31.32 2.96
CA LEU A 374 5.80 31.79 2.60
C LEU A 374 4.96 32.13 3.84
N LEU A 375 4.93 31.24 4.83
CA LEU A 375 4.11 31.44 6.04
C LEU A 375 4.45 32.73 6.79
N PRO A 376 5.71 33.05 7.14
CA PRO A 376 6.05 34.31 7.81
C PRO A 376 5.68 35.55 6.98
N ALA A 377 5.82 35.49 5.65
CA ALA A 377 5.38 36.57 4.76
C ALA A 377 3.86 36.79 4.82
N LEU A 378 3.08 35.72 4.75
CA LEU A 378 1.60 35.76 4.90
C LEU A 378 1.19 36.25 6.27
N LEU A 379 1.78 35.75 7.35
CA LEU A 379 1.50 36.18 8.72
C LEU A 379 1.76 37.67 8.93
N LYS A 380 2.75 38.24 8.25
CA LYS A 380 3.02 39.70 8.30
C LYS A 380 1.91 40.49 7.60
N LEU A 381 1.46 40.04 6.42
CA LEU A 381 0.48 40.76 5.60
C LEU A 381 -0.93 40.69 6.23
N LEU A 382 -1.32 39.56 6.81
CA LEU A 382 -2.65 39.33 7.40
C LEU A 382 -2.82 40.12 8.71
N PRO A 383 -3.97 40.77 8.99
CA PRO A 383 -4.22 41.56 10.20
C PRO A 383 -4.48 40.69 11.44
N ILE A 384 -3.48 39.96 11.91
CA ILE A 384 -3.57 39.09 13.09
C ILE A 384 -3.38 39.93 14.36
N HIS A 385 -4.37 39.86 15.26
CA HIS A 385 -4.34 40.50 16.57
C HIS A 385 -4.41 39.43 17.66
N VAL A 386 -3.67 39.61 18.75
CA VAL A 386 -3.69 38.76 19.93
C VAL A 386 -3.89 39.64 21.15
N LYS A 387 -4.90 39.39 22.00
CA LYS A 387 -5.07 40.12 23.26
C LYS A 387 -3.91 39.79 24.18
N MET A 388 -3.30 40.81 24.78
CA MET A 388 -2.30 40.62 25.83
C MET A 388 -2.96 40.00 27.05
N GLU A 389 -2.41 38.93 27.55
CA GLU A 389 -2.79 38.34 28.82
C GLU A 389 -1.80 38.82 29.91
N MET A 390 -2.26 39.73 30.74
CA MET A 390 -1.45 40.28 31.87
C MET A 390 -1.47 39.39 33.11
N SER A 391 -2.09 38.20 33.07
CA SER A 391 -2.18 37.29 34.22
C SER A 391 -1.21 36.12 34.04
N GLN A 392 -0.09 36.16 34.82
CA GLN A 392 0.95 35.10 34.86
C GLN A 392 0.57 33.91 35.76
N ASP A 393 -0.59 33.90 36.43
CA ASP A 393 -0.88 32.95 37.52
C ASP A 393 -1.75 31.73 37.17
N GLN A 394 -2.25 31.57 35.96
CA GLN A 394 -3.02 30.37 35.62
C GLN A 394 -2.08 29.27 35.05
N LYS A 395 -1.82 28.22 35.86
CA LYS A 395 -1.18 26.99 35.40
C LYS A 395 -2.03 26.36 34.31
N HIS A 396 -1.48 26.26 33.11
CA HIS A 396 -2.09 25.56 31.99
C HIS A 396 -2.10 24.04 32.23
N PHE A 397 -2.94 23.31 31.53
CA PHE A 397 -3.01 21.85 31.61
C PHE A 397 -1.64 21.18 31.46
N MET A 398 -0.81 21.68 30.52
CA MET A 398 0.55 21.15 30.28
C MET A 398 1.51 21.37 31.47
N ASP A 399 1.34 22.46 32.23
CA ASP A 399 2.13 22.70 33.44
C ASP A 399 1.77 21.67 34.54
N ARG A 400 0.47 21.36 34.69
CA ARG A 400 0.00 20.33 35.63
C ARG A 400 0.50 18.94 35.24
N LEU A 401 0.48 18.62 33.92
CA LEU A 401 1.01 17.37 33.40
C LEU A 401 2.51 17.27 33.66
N GLY A 402 3.29 18.34 33.42
CA GLY A 402 4.72 18.38 33.73
C GLY A 402 5.01 18.18 35.25
N ASP A 403 4.21 18.84 36.13
CA ASP A 403 4.32 18.63 37.58
C ASP A 403 4.00 17.18 38.00
N PHE A 404 2.95 16.58 37.38
CA PHE A 404 2.59 15.17 37.61
C PHE A 404 3.72 14.21 37.20
N VAL A 405 4.28 14.38 36.00
CA VAL A 405 5.36 13.52 35.48
C VAL A 405 6.61 13.62 36.33
N VAL A 406 6.97 14.82 36.74
CA VAL A 406 8.13 15.01 37.66
C VAL A 406 7.89 14.36 39.02
N SER A 407 6.67 14.49 39.59
CA SER A 407 6.34 13.93 40.90
C SER A 407 6.24 12.39 40.89
N GLN A 408 5.65 11.82 39.82
CA GLN A 408 5.39 10.36 39.73
C GLN A 408 6.47 9.60 38.93
N ARG A 409 7.60 10.21 38.61
CA ARG A 409 8.65 9.59 37.77
C ARG A 409 9.11 8.18 38.22
N ARG A 410 9.04 7.89 39.51
CA ARG A 410 9.46 6.57 40.07
C ARG A 410 8.48 5.45 39.75
N ALA A 411 7.21 5.79 39.53
CA ALA A 411 6.15 4.86 39.11
C ALA A 411 6.00 4.80 37.58
N LEU A 412 6.08 5.96 36.91
CA LEU A 412 5.89 6.05 35.47
C LEU A 412 6.97 5.32 34.68
N LEU A 413 8.24 5.40 35.11
CA LEU A 413 9.32 4.74 34.38
C LEU A 413 9.17 3.21 34.33
N PRO A 414 9.02 2.48 35.45
CA PRO A 414 8.84 1.03 35.39
C PRO A 414 7.52 0.64 34.73
N LEU A 415 6.47 1.41 34.89
CA LEU A 415 5.20 1.17 34.17
C LEU A 415 5.38 1.25 32.65
N SER A 416 6.04 2.31 32.16
CA SER A 416 6.30 2.45 30.71
C SER A 416 7.17 1.30 30.18
N VAL A 417 8.21 0.92 30.92
CA VAL A 417 9.06 -0.22 30.55
C VAL A 417 8.25 -1.53 30.54
N ALA A 418 7.39 -1.75 31.53
CA ALA A 418 6.52 -2.94 31.56
C ALA A 418 5.58 -3.00 30.36
N VAL A 419 4.95 -1.88 29.99
CA VAL A 419 4.09 -1.80 28.80
C VAL A 419 4.89 -2.13 27.53
N ILE A 420 6.08 -1.54 27.37
CA ILE A 420 6.94 -1.81 26.20
C ILE A 420 7.31 -3.30 26.13
N VAL A 421 7.70 -3.92 27.25
CA VAL A 421 8.08 -5.34 27.29
C VAL A 421 6.89 -6.24 26.98
N VAL A 422 5.72 -5.96 27.55
CA VAL A 422 4.49 -6.73 27.26
C VAL A 422 4.14 -6.63 25.79
N CYS A 423 4.10 -5.42 25.21
CA CYS A 423 3.80 -5.26 23.80
C CYS A 423 4.86 -5.89 22.89
N ALA A 424 6.15 -5.81 23.27
CA ALA A 424 7.22 -6.49 22.53
C ALA A 424 7.02 -8.02 22.49
N SER A 425 6.52 -8.62 23.58
CA SER A 425 6.25 -10.06 23.64
C SER A 425 5.05 -10.49 22.76
N LEU A 426 4.21 -9.55 22.35
CA LEU A 426 3.06 -9.80 21.46
C LEU A 426 3.44 -9.71 19.98
N ILE A 427 4.54 -9.02 19.61
CA ILE A 427 4.95 -8.84 18.21
C ILE A 427 5.04 -10.17 17.42
N PRO A 428 5.62 -11.26 17.99
CA PRO A 428 5.70 -12.54 17.27
C PRO A 428 4.36 -13.22 16.94
N LEU A 429 3.25 -12.71 17.50
CA LEU A 429 1.91 -13.20 17.17
C LEU A 429 1.41 -12.68 15.82
N ASN A 430 2.04 -11.61 15.28
CA ASN A 430 1.74 -11.15 13.94
C ASN A 430 2.27 -12.15 12.91
N LYS A 431 1.43 -12.49 11.95
CA LYS A 431 1.80 -13.29 10.78
C LYS A 431 1.99 -12.36 9.59
N VAL A 432 3.08 -12.56 8.86
CA VAL A 432 3.23 -11.92 7.54
C VAL A 432 2.35 -12.72 6.60
N ASN A 433 1.21 -12.19 6.27
CA ASN A 433 0.25 -12.82 5.38
C ASN A 433 -0.35 -11.77 4.47
N ASP A 434 -0.29 -12.00 3.17
CA ASP A 434 -0.70 -11.04 2.16
C ASP A 434 -1.60 -11.76 1.17
N GLU A 435 -2.86 -11.38 1.15
CA GLU A 435 -3.87 -11.93 0.26
C GLU A 435 -4.36 -10.83 -0.67
N SER A 436 -4.09 -10.98 -1.97
CA SER A 436 -4.35 -9.94 -2.96
C SER A 436 -5.83 -9.58 -3.13
N VAL A 437 -6.73 -10.52 -2.92
CA VAL A 437 -8.18 -10.29 -2.93
C VAL A 437 -8.61 -9.39 -1.77
N GLU A 438 -7.96 -9.55 -0.62
CA GLU A 438 -8.22 -8.76 0.58
C GLU A 438 -7.70 -7.32 0.53
N TYR A 439 -6.95 -6.93 -0.51
CA TYR A 439 -6.59 -5.53 -0.72
C TYR A 439 -7.78 -4.61 -0.88
N PHE A 440 -8.91 -5.18 -1.28
CA PHE A 440 -10.16 -4.44 -1.47
C PHE A 440 -11.10 -4.64 -0.28
N GLY A 441 -11.72 -3.54 0.16
CA GLY A 441 -12.72 -3.58 1.23
C GLY A 441 -13.98 -4.37 0.82
N GLN A 442 -14.69 -4.94 1.77
CA GLN A 442 -15.91 -5.77 1.55
C GLN A 442 -17.03 -5.08 0.74
N ARG A 443 -16.98 -3.76 0.58
CA ARG A 443 -17.94 -2.99 -0.25
C ARG A 443 -17.54 -2.90 -1.72
N ASN A 444 -16.31 -3.29 -2.06
CA ASN A 444 -15.83 -3.28 -3.42
C ASN A 444 -16.47 -4.41 -4.22
N GLU A 445 -16.95 -4.14 -5.43
CA GLU A 445 -17.63 -5.12 -6.30
C GLU A 445 -16.73 -6.32 -6.63
N PHE A 446 -15.44 -6.07 -6.87
CA PHE A 446 -14.48 -7.14 -7.13
C PHE A 446 -14.32 -8.06 -5.93
N ARG A 447 -14.22 -7.52 -4.69
CA ARG A 447 -14.15 -8.32 -3.47
C ARG A 447 -15.40 -9.16 -3.28
N GLN A 448 -16.59 -8.58 -3.49
CA GLN A 448 -17.85 -9.32 -3.40
C GLN A 448 -17.95 -10.44 -4.43
N ALA A 449 -17.45 -10.20 -5.64
CA ALA A 449 -17.39 -11.22 -6.68
C ALA A 449 -16.42 -12.34 -6.31
N ALA A 450 -15.26 -12.01 -5.75
CA ALA A 450 -14.26 -12.97 -5.32
C ALA A 450 -14.77 -13.85 -4.17
N ASP A 451 -15.36 -13.26 -3.14
CA ASP A 451 -15.96 -13.98 -2.00
C ASP A 451 -17.11 -14.89 -2.47
N PHE A 452 -17.93 -14.41 -3.40
CA PHE A 452 -19.03 -15.19 -3.98
C PHE A 452 -18.53 -16.39 -4.80
N MET A 453 -17.49 -16.18 -5.61
CA MET A 453 -16.90 -17.28 -6.39
C MET A 453 -16.30 -18.35 -5.49
N GLU A 454 -15.54 -17.97 -4.47
CA GLU A 454 -14.94 -18.89 -3.52
C GLU A 454 -16.00 -19.74 -2.78
N GLU A 455 -17.11 -19.12 -2.38
CA GLU A 455 -18.20 -19.84 -1.69
C GLU A 455 -18.93 -20.82 -2.61
N ARG A 456 -19.03 -20.51 -3.91
CA ARG A 456 -19.95 -21.21 -4.82
C ARG A 456 -19.30 -22.07 -5.88
N ILE A 457 -18.10 -21.71 -6.36
CA ILE A 457 -17.44 -22.37 -7.49
C ILE A 457 -16.02 -22.80 -7.10
N SER A 458 -15.12 -21.83 -6.93
CA SER A 458 -13.70 -22.01 -6.62
C SER A 458 -13.09 -20.67 -6.25
N GLY A 459 -11.91 -20.66 -5.65
CA GLY A 459 -11.13 -19.45 -5.45
C GLY A 459 -10.74 -18.79 -6.77
N MET A 460 -10.31 -17.53 -6.68
CA MET A 460 -9.90 -16.75 -7.85
C MET A 460 -8.42 -16.88 -8.18
N THR A 461 -7.64 -17.55 -7.35
CA THR A 461 -6.19 -17.68 -7.52
C THR A 461 -5.87 -18.80 -8.50
N ASN A 462 -5.39 -18.42 -9.69
CA ASN A 462 -4.94 -19.33 -10.72
C ASN A 462 -3.42 -19.33 -10.81
N ILE A 463 -2.77 -20.48 -10.59
CA ILE A 463 -1.34 -20.68 -10.77
C ILE A 463 -1.10 -21.35 -12.11
N SER A 464 -0.38 -20.68 -13.00
CA SER A 464 0.07 -21.24 -14.27
C SER A 464 1.35 -22.04 -14.04
N ILE A 465 1.35 -23.30 -14.41
CA ILE A 465 2.48 -24.24 -14.27
C ILE A 465 2.92 -24.65 -15.68
N ALA A 466 4.02 -24.06 -16.16
CA ALA A 466 4.63 -24.43 -17.44
C ALA A 466 5.63 -25.56 -17.24
N ILE A 467 5.49 -26.64 -18.02
CA ILE A 467 6.36 -27.82 -17.94
C ILE A 467 6.98 -28.06 -19.32
N LYS A 468 8.33 -28.05 -19.37
CA LYS A 468 9.10 -28.15 -20.61
C LYS A 468 9.78 -29.50 -20.72
N THR A 469 9.63 -30.16 -21.87
CA THR A 469 10.27 -31.45 -22.17
C THR A 469 11.68 -31.29 -22.69
N ASN A 470 12.09 -30.08 -23.13
CA ASN A 470 13.36 -29.79 -23.82
C ASN A 470 13.54 -30.58 -25.14
N GLU A 471 12.47 -31.18 -25.68
CA GLU A 471 12.43 -31.93 -26.93
C GLU A 471 11.24 -31.47 -27.79
N SER A 472 11.50 -31.17 -29.09
CA SER A 472 10.42 -30.85 -30.01
C SER A 472 9.43 -31.99 -30.12
N GLN A 473 8.10 -31.71 -30.13
CA GLN A 473 7.05 -32.73 -30.08
C GLN A 473 7.11 -33.63 -28.82
N GLY A 474 7.83 -33.24 -27.77
CA GLY A 474 8.07 -34.04 -26.57
C GLY A 474 6.82 -34.26 -25.73
N ILE A 475 5.78 -33.37 -25.85
CA ILE A 475 4.54 -33.49 -25.10
C ILE A 475 3.70 -34.74 -25.43
N ALA A 476 3.95 -35.37 -26.60
CA ALA A 476 3.28 -36.62 -26.98
C ALA A 476 4.00 -37.87 -26.46
N ALA A 477 5.16 -37.75 -25.80
CA ALA A 477 5.89 -38.89 -25.26
C ALA A 477 5.08 -39.55 -24.10
N PRO A 478 4.91 -40.90 -24.12
CA PRO A 478 4.14 -41.59 -23.08
C PRO A 478 4.66 -41.33 -21.66
N ASP A 479 5.99 -41.31 -21.46
CA ASP A 479 6.59 -41.04 -20.15
C ASP A 479 6.25 -39.64 -19.65
N PHE A 480 6.22 -38.63 -20.54
CA PHE A 480 5.78 -37.28 -20.21
C PHE A 480 4.30 -37.25 -19.85
N LEU A 481 3.44 -37.88 -20.67
CA LEU A 481 1.99 -37.91 -20.41
C LEU A 481 1.67 -38.62 -19.07
N ASN A 482 2.35 -39.71 -18.76
CA ASN A 482 2.20 -40.41 -17.48
C ASN A 482 2.63 -39.51 -16.31
N THR A 483 3.79 -38.81 -16.44
CA THR A 483 4.24 -37.83 -15.44
C THR A 483 3.20 -36.74 -15.20
N ILE A 484 2.62 -36.16 -16.26
CA ILE A 484 1.59 -35.13 -16.13
C ILE A 484 0.32 -35.69 -15.50
N GLY A 485 -0.05 -36.94 -15.84
CA GLY A 485 -1.17 -37.62 -15.21
C GLY A 485 -0.97 -37.83 -13.70
N GLU A 486 0.20 -38.31 -13.27
CA GLU A 486 0.54 -38.49 -11.86
C GLU A 486 0.61 -37.14 -11.12
N PHE A 487 1.25 -36.13 -11.72
CA PHE A 487 1.32 -34.81 -11.15
C PHE A 487 -0.06 -34.15 -11.01
N SER A 488 -0.94 -34.26 -12.00
CA SER A 488 -2.29 -33.74 -11.91
C SER A 488 -3.12 -34.42 -10.82
N SER A 489 -2.92 -35.72 -10.61
CA SER A 489 -3.57 -36.47 -9.52
C SER A 489 -3.06 -35.98 -8.16
N TRP A 490 -1.74 -35.85 -8.02
CA TRP A 490 -1.12 -35.30 -6.80
C TRP A 490 -1.59 -33.87 -6.50
N LEU A 491 -1.73 -33.00 -7.51
CA LEU A 491 -2.27 -31.65 -7.33
C LEU A 491 -3.71 -31.68 -6.82
N ARG A 492 -4.55 -32.56 -7.35
CA ARG A 492 -5.95 -32.69 -6.92
C ARG A 492 -6.11 -33.20 -5.48
N ASP A 493 -5.12 -33.91 -4.97
CA ASP A 493 -5.08 -34.40 -3.59
C ASP A 493 -4.57 -33.33 -2.59
N GLN A 494 -4.11 -32.15 -3.07
CA GLN A 494 -3.71 -31.06 -2.17
C GLN A 494 -4.96 -30.39 -1.59
N PRO A 495 -4.97 -30.07 -0.28
CA PRO A 495 -6.16 -29.53 0.40
C PRO A 495 -6.57 -28.14 -0.10
N GLU A 496 -5.65 -27.38 -0.70
CA GLU A 496 -5.87 -26.03 -1.20
C GLU A 496 -6.43 -26.02 -2.64
N THR A 497 -6.47 -27.17 -3.31
CA THR A 497 -6.83 -27.27 -4.72
C THR A 497 -8.34 -27.36 -4.93
N ASP A 498 -8.87 -26.42 -5.69
CA ASP A 498 -10.26 -26.44 -6.16
C ASP A 498 -10.39 -27.09 -7.55
N HIS A 499 -9.44 -26.78 -8.46
CA HIS A 499 -9.50 -27.29 -9.83
C HIS A 499 -8.10 -27.41 -10.47
N VAL A 500 -7.94 -28.41 -11.34
CA VAL A 500 -6.71 -28.61 -12.15
C VAL A 500 -7.11 -28.80 -13.61
N ALA A 501 -6.75 -27.83 -14.46
CA ALA A 501 -6.87 -27.94 -15.91
C ALA A 501 -5.58 -28.53 -16.50
N THR A 502 -5.68 -29.66 -17.16
CA THR A 502 -4.51 -30.40 -17.69
C THR A 502 -4.81 -31.01 -19.04
N LEU A 503 -3.79 -31.01 -19.91
CA LEU A 503 -3.84 -31.73 -21.18
C LEU A 503 -4.03 -33.26 -21.02
N ALA A 504 -3.63 -33.81 -19.87
CA ALA A 504 -3.81 -35.23 -19.58
C ALA A 504 -5.27 -35.67 -19.64
N ASP A 505 -6.21 -34.83 -19.15
CA ASP A 505 -7.66 -35.14 -19.19
C ASP A 505 -8.19 -35.10 -20.63
N VAL A 506 -7.69 -34.19 -21.46
CA VAL A 506 -8.01 -34.14 -22.89
C VAL A 506 -7.60 -35.45 -23.58
N TYR A 507 -6.37 -35.91 -23.34
CA TYR A 507 -5.89 -37.17 -23.92
C TYR A 507 -6.71 -38.40 -23.45
N LYS A 508 -7.07 -38.47 -22.18
CA LYS A 508 -7.90 -39.57 -21.65
C LYS A 508 -9.28 -39.59 -22.33
N ARG A 509 -9.87 -38.40 -22.49
CA ARG A 509 -11.18 -38.28 -23.17
C ARG A 509 -11.07 -38.64 -24.65
N LEU A 510 -10.07 -38.15 -25.37
CA LEU A 510 -9.88 -38.52 -26.78
C LEU A 510 -9.64 -40.01 -26.95
N ASN A 511 -8.85 -40.65 -26.07
CA ASN A 511 -8.61 -42.10 -26.14
C ASN A 511 -9.92 -42.90 -25.91
N LYS A 512 -10.75 -42.47 -24.96
CA LYS A 512 -12.11 -43.04 -24.75
C LYS A 512 -12.96 -42.88 -26.00
N ASN A 513 -13.06 -41.66 -26.55
CA ASN A 513 -13.90 -41.38 -27.74
C ASN A 513 -13.48 -42.23 -28.95
N MET A 514 -12.16 -42.34 -29.20
CA MET A 514 -11.64 -43.17 -30.32
C MET A 514 -11.82 -44.67 -30.12
N HIS A 515 -12.32 -45.11 -28.96
CA HIS A 515 -12.72 -46.48 -28.66
C HIS A 515 -14.25 -46.64 -28.44
N GLY A 516 -15.05 -45.76 -29.10
CA GLY A 516 -16.52 -45.86 -29.06
C GLY A 516 -17.13 -45.45 -27.71
N ASP A 517 -16.52 -44.50 -27.03
CA ASP A 517 -16.92 -43.97 -25.71
C ASP A 517 -16.88 -45.02 -24.54
N ASP A 518 -16.08 -46.07 -24.74
CA ASP A 518 -15.91 -47.07 -23.67
C ASP A 518 -15.07 -46.53 -22.51
N GLU A 519 -15.62 -46.49 -21.30
CA GLU A 519 -14.95 -46.01 -20.08
C GLU A 519 -13.65 -46.77 -19.75
N ALA A 520 -13.53 -48.03 -20.21
CA ALA A 520 -12.30 -48.80 -20.01
C ALA A 520 -11.06 -48.15 -20.67
N TYR A 521 -11.27 -47.30 -21.67
CA TYR A 521 -10.23 -46.53 -22.38
C TYR A 521 -10.08 -45.12 -21.90
N TYR A 522 -10.71 -44.72 -20.79
CA TYR A 522 -10.42 -43.39 -20.15
C TYR A 522 -9.03 -43.42 -19.47
N SER A 523 -8.00 -43.52 -20.30
CA SER A 523 -6.59 -43.66 -19.90
C SER A 523 -5.67 -42.97 -20.91
N LEU A 524 -4.43 -42.71 -20.51
CA LEU A 524 -3.44 -42.04 -21.37
C LEU A 524 -2.95 -42.99 -22.49
N PRO A 525 -2.78 -42.51 -23.74
CA PRO A 525 -2.26 -43.30 -24.84
C PRO A 525 -0.82 -43.75 -24.56
N GLN A 526 -0.51 -45.02 -24.86
CA GLN A 526 0.78 -45.63 -24.54
C GLN A 526 1.77 -45.56 -25.71
N ALA A 527 1.35 -45.06 -26.87
CA ALA A 527 2.23 -44.86 -28.03
C ALA A 527 2.30 -43.38 -28.41
N ARG A 528 3.56 -42.89 -28.67
CA ARG A 528 3.81 -41.50 -29.02
C ARG A 528 3.07 -41.07 -30.30
N GLU A 529 3.08 -41.92 -31.30
CA GLU A 529 2.43 -41.66 -32.60
C GLU A 529 0.92 -41.58 -32.43
N LEU A 530 0.34 -42.38 -31.59
CA LEU A 530 -1.11 -42.37 -31.27
C LEU A 530 -1.49 -41.08 -30.54
N ALA A 531 -0.71 -40.72 -29.52
CA ALA A 531 -0.91 -39.43 -28.82
C ALA A 531 -0.81 -38.23 -29.76
N ALA A 532 0.17 -38.18 -30.62
CA ALA A 532 0.34 -37.12 -31.63
C ALA A 532 -0.84 -37.07 -32.62
N GLN A 533 -1.36 -38.23 -33.04
CA GLN A 533 -2.55 -38.28 -33.92
C GLN A 533 -3.81 -37.78 -33.23
N TYR A 534 -4.06 -38.19 -32.00
CA TYR A 534 -5.21 -37.71 -31.21
C TYR A 534 -5.18 -36.18 -31.02
N LEU A 535 -4.02 -35.67 -30.66
CA LEU A 535 -3.85 -34.21 -30.51
C LEU A 535 -4.09 -33.47 -31.83
N LEU A 536 -3.52 -33.95 -32.93
CA LEU A 536 -3.71 -33.33 -34.25
C LEU A 536 -5.16 -33.36 -34.69
N LEU A 537 -5.86 -34.49 -34.52
CA LEU A 537 -7.27 -34.62 -34.84
C LEU A 537 -8.12 -33.62 -34.06
N TYR A 538 -7.87 -33.50 -32.76
CA TYR A 538 -8.56 -32.53 -31.90
C TYR A 538 -8.27 -31.09 -32.29
N GLU A 539 -6.99 -30.75 -32.47
CA GLU A 539 -6.61 -29.38 -32.91
C GLU A 539 -7.28 -28.97 -34.22
N MET A 540 -7.36 -29.89 -35.19
CA MET A 540 -8.03 -29.64 -36.48
C MET A 540 -9.55 -29.51 -36.38
N SER A 541 -10.17 -30.04 -35.34
CA SER A 541 -11.62 -30.00 -35.11
C SER A 541 -12.08 -28.79 -34.29
N LEU A 542 -11.15 -28.09 -33.62
CA LEU A 542 -11.46 -26.96 -32.80
C LEU A 542 -11.77 -25.70 -33.63
N PRO A 543 -12.83 -24.93 -33.30
CA PRO A 543 -13.13 -23.68 -33.97
C PRO A 543 -12.11 -22.60 -33.67
N TYR A 544 -12.04 -21.60 -34.54
CA TYR A 544 -11.18 -20.43 -34.36
C TYR A 544 -11.40 -19.74 -33.01
N GLY A 545 -10.29 -19.43 -32.29
CA GLY A 545 -10.30 -18.82 -30.98
C GLY A 545 -10.49 -19.79 -29.81
N LEU A 546 -10.79 -21.08 -30.06
CA LEU A 546 -10.81 -22.14 -29.04
C LEU A 546 -9.67 -23.14 -29.23
N ASP A 547 -8.62 -22.73 -29.95
CA ASP A 547 -7.41 -23.53 -30.13
C ASP A 547 -6.65 -23.79 -28.81
N LEU A 548 -5.62 -24.64 -28.84
CA LEU A 548 -4.84 -25.03 -27.66
C LEU A 548 -3.61 -24.14 -27.42
N ASN A 549 -3.46 -23.01 -28.08
CA ASN A 549 -2.31 -22.12 -27.94
C ASN A 549 -2.15 -21.55 -26.50
N ASN A 550 -3.20 -21.56 -25.72
CA ASN A 550 -3.15 -21.21 -24.31
C ASN A 550 -2.62 -22.33 -23.38
N GLN A 551 -2.50 -23.57 -23.88
CA GLN A 551 -2.06 -24.75 -23.14
C GLN A 551 -0.80 -25.41 -23.69
N ILE A 552 -0.51 -25.26 -24.99
CA ILE A 552 0.57 -25.91 -25.71
C ILE A 552 1.33 -24.88 -26.51
N ASN A 553 2.66 -24.90 -26.48
CA ASN A 553 3.48 -24.04 -27.32
C ASN A 553 3.57 -24.56 -28.78
N VAL A 554 4.03 -23.69 -29.69
CA VAL A 554 3.99 -23.94 -31.15
C VAL A 554 4.74 -25.19 -31.56
N ASP A 555 5.90 -25.47 -30.96
CA ASP A 555 6.73 -26.66 -31.31
C ASP A 555 6.38 -27.91 -30.50
N LYS A 556 5.34 -27.84 -29.67
CA LYS A 556 4.85 -28.96 -28.84
C LYS A 556 5.94 -29.55 -27.92
N SER A 557 6.79 -28.66 -27.39
CA SER A 557 7.84 -29.01 -26.41
C SER A 557 7.45 -28.66 -24.97
N SER A 558 6.36 -27.89 -24.78
CA SER A 558 5.94 -27.41 -23.46
C SER A 558 4.43 -27.40 -23.35
N ILE A 559 3.93 -27.68 -22.13
CA ILE A 559 2.52 -27.48 -21.79
C ILE A 559 2.39 -26.49 -20.65
N LYS A 560 1.24 -25.86 -20.57
CA LYS A 560 0.79 -25.08 -19.42
C LYS A 560 -0.41 -25.74 -18.77
N MET A 561 -0.25 -26.11 -17.51
CA MET A 561 -1.35 -26.50 -16.62
C MET A 561 -1.83 -25.28 -15.85
N VAL A 562 -3.09 -25.24 -15.51
CA VAL A 562 -3.67 -24.21 -14.64
C VAL A 562 -4.21 -24.87 -13.39
N LEU A 563 -3.69 -24.47 -12.25
CA LEU A 563 -4.11 -24.87 -10.93
C LEU A 563 -4.93 -23.74 -10.31
N THR A 564 -6.22 -23.96 -10.06
CA THR A 564 -7.07 -23.03 -9.32
C THR A 564 -7.11 -23.48 -7.87
N VAL A 565 -6.83 -22.54 -6.96
CA VAL A 565 -6.80 -22.78 -5.52
C VAL A 565 -7.75 -21.82 -4.80
N ALA A 566 -8.15 -22.16 -3.58
CA ALA A 566 -8.85 -21.24 -2.69
C ALA A 566 -8.11 -19.91 -2.56
N ASN A 567 -8.76 -18.86 -2.07
CA ASN A 567 -8.10 -17.59 -1.81
C ASN A 567 -7.16 -17.77 -0.61
N LEU A 568 -5.87 -17.93 -0.91
CA LEU A 568 -4.83 -18.26 0.04
C LEU A 568 -3.98 -17.02 0.35
N GLY A 569 -3.46 -16.98 1.57
CA GLY A 569 -2.44 -16.03 1.95
C GLY A 569 -1.07 -16.35 1.36
N SER A 570 -0.13 -15.41 1.50
CA SER A 570 1.21 -15.53 0.92
C SER A 570 1.97 -16.75 1.41
N VAL A 571 1.82 -17.12 2.68
CA VAL A 571 2.54 -18.26 3.27
C VAL A 571 2.11 -19.58 2.65
N GLU A 572 0.80 -19.79 2.52
CA GLU A 572 0.24 -21.01 1.94
C GLU A 572 0.56 -21.11 0.44
N LEU A 573 0.50 -20.00 -0.31
CA LEU A 573 0.84 -19.97 -1.74
C LEU A 573 2.29 -20.31 -2.01
N VAL A 574 3.22 -19.72 -1.25
CA VAL A 574 4.66 -20.01 -1.40
C VAL A 574 4.99 -21.43 -0.96
N ASP A 575 4.32 -21.96 0.08
CA ASP A 575 4.49 -23.35 0.49
C ASP A 575 4.01 -24.33 -0.60
N LEU A 576 2.86 -24.07 -1.21
CA LEU A 576 2.34 -24.88 -2.32
C LEU A 576 3.29 -24.85 -3.53
N GLU A 577 3.81 -23.67 -3.89
CA GLU A 577 4.81 -23.54 -4.95
C GLU A 577 6.05 -24.39 -4.66
N ASN A 578 6.60 -24.32 -3.44
CA ASN A 578 7.75 -25.12 -3.02
C ASN A 578 7.46 -26.63 -3.10
N ARG A 579 6.26 -27.08 -2.72
CA ARG A 579 5.83 -28.48 -2.85
C ARG A 579 5.75 -28.92 -4.32
N ILE A 580 5.31 -28.02 -5.23
CA ILE A 580 5.30 -28.28 -6.67
C ILE A 580 6.72 -28.50 -7.18
N TYR A 581 7.66 -27.61 -6.87
CA TYR A 581 9.06 -27.76 -7.28
C TYR A 581 9.73 -29.01 -6.69
N GLN A 582 9.42 -29.31 -5.42
CA GLN A 582 9.93 -30.51 -4.75
C GLN A 582 9.42 -31.78 -5.42
N TRP A 583 8.13 -31.84 -5.77
CA TRP A 583 7.55 -32.98 -6.46
C TRP A 583 8.31 -33.30 -7.77
N PHE A 584 8.56 -32.29 -8.59
CA PHE A 584 9.33 -32.48 -9.83
C PHE A 584 10.78 -32.90 -9.57
N ALA A 585 11.44 -32.32 -8.60
CA ALA A 585 12.80 -32.67 -8.23
C ALA A 585 12.93 -34.14 -7.80
N GLU A 586 11.89 -34.70 -7.16
CA GLU A 586 11.89 -36.08 -6.67
C GLU A 586 11.40 -37.08 -7.72
N HIS A 587 10.40 -36.73 -8.53
CA HIS A 587 9.74 -37.69 -9.44
C HIS A 587 10.11 -37.52 -10.92
N ALA A 588 10.43 -36.30 -11.36
CA ALA A 588 10.63 -36.00 -12.77
C ALA A 588 11.71 -34.91 -13.01
N PRO A 589 12.95 -35.08 -12.49
CA PRO A 589 14.00 -34.06 -12.56
C PRO A 589 14.50 -33.75 -13.99
N GLN A 590 14.12 -34.52 -14.99
CA GLN A 590 14.43 -34.30 -16.40
C GLN A 590 13.61 -33.15 -17.02
N TYR A 591 12.46 -32.76 -16.43
CA TYR A 591 11.61 -31.73 -16.96
C TYR A 591 11.84 -30.41 -16.20
N GLN A 592 11.81 -29.30 -16.93
CA GLN A 592 11.87 -27.97 -16.32
C GLN A 592 10.47 -27.50 -16.00
N VAL A 593 10.25 -27.07 -14.77
CA VAL A 593 8.96 -26.51 -14.33
C VAL A 593 9.13 -25.07 -13.94
N VAL A 594 8.13 -24.24 -14.31
CA VAL A 594 8.01 -22.84 -13.90
C VAL A 594 6.57 -22.62 -13.48
N ALA A 595 6.37 -22.22 -12.23
CA ALA A 595 5.06 -21.87 -11.70
C ALA A 595 5.02 -20.35 -11.45
N SER A 596 3.97 -19.66 -11.89
CA SER A 596 3.77 -18.24 -11.62
C SER A 596 2.31 -17.82 -11.76
N SER A 597 1.96 -16.75 -11.07
CA SER A 597 0.68 -16.05 -11.19
C SER A 597 0.78 -14.67 -10.55
N PRO A 598 -0.16 -13.72 -10.83
CA PRO A 598 -0.20 -12.46 -10.12
C PRO A 598 -0.28 -12.63 -8.59
N SER A 599 -1.12 -13.53 -8.07
CA SER A 599 -1.23 -13.79 -6.63
C SER A 599 0.07 -14.33 -6.04
N LEU A 600 0.76 -15.24 -6.74
CA LEU A 600 2.05 -15.78 -6.30
C LEU A 600 3.15 -14.69 -6.33
N MET A 601 3.13 -13.81 -7.34
CA MET A 601 4.02 -12.65 -7.38
C MET A 601 3.80 -11.72 -6.18
N PHE A 602 2.55 -11.43 -5.81
CA PHE A 602 2.22 -10.64 -4.61
C PHE A 602 2.67 -11.34 -3.32
N ALA A 603 2.49 -12.65 -3.22
CA ALA A 603 2.96 -13.44 -2.09
C ALA A 603 4.47 -13.29 -1.86
N HIS A 604 5.27 -13.45 -2.92
CA HIS A 604 6.72 -13.30 -2.84
C HIS A 604 7.18 -11.86 -2.53
N ILE A 605 6.52 -10.84 -3.12
CA ILE A 605 6.90 -9.45 -2.85
C ILE A 605 6.54 -9.04 -1.42
N GLY A 606 5.44 -9.55 -0.86
CA GLY A 606 5.05 -9.36 0.52
C GLY A 606 6.14 -9.84 1.48
N GLU A 607 6.62 -11.07 1.29
CA GLU A 607 7.68 -11.68 2.10
C GLU A 607 9.02 -10.96 1.95
N THR A 608 9.50 -10.77 0.70
CA THR A 608 10.79 -10.14 0.44
C THR A 608 10.82 -8.68 0.87
N ASN A 609 9.73 -7.94 0.67
CA ASN A 609 9.63 -6.56 1.10
C ASN A 609 9.63 -6.44 2.63
N MET A 610 8.97 -7.35 3.35
CA MET A 610 9.03 -7.37 4.82
C MET A 610 10.46 -7.61 5.31
N ALA A 611 11.18 -8.58 4.75
CA ALA A 611 12.57 -8.85 5.08
C ALA A 611 13.48 -7.65 4.77
N SER A 612 13.30 -7.01 3.62
CA SER A 612 14.01 -5.79 3.21
C SER A 612 13.74 -4.64 4.17
N MET A 613 12.48 -4.38 4.54
CA MET A 613 12.11 -3.32 5.48
C MET A 613 12.67 -3.56 6.88
N LEU A 614 12.61 -4.78 7.40
CA LEU A 614 13.19 -5.14 8.70
C LEU A 614 14.71 -4.94 8.70
N SER A 615 15.40 -5.28 7.62
CA SER A 615 16.86 -5.08 7.47
C SER A 615 17.26 -3.61 7.45
N THR A 616 16.39 -2.72 7.00
CA THR A 616 16.65 -1.27 6.93
C THR A 616 16.42 -0.56 8.26
N LEU A 617 15.69 -1.14 9.20
CA LEU A 617 15.41 -0.51 10.50
C LEU A 617 16.68 -0.09 11.28
N PRO A 618 17.70 -0.94 11.43
CA PRO A 618 18.94 -0.53 12.10
C PRO A 618 19.63 0.64 11.39
N ILE A 619 19.62 0.65 10.05
CA ILE A 619 20.22 1.71 9.24
C ILE A 619 19.48 3.03 9.47
N THR A 620 18.15 3.00 9.40
CA THR A 620 17.29 4.15 9.65
C THR A 620 17.53 4.73 11.04
N LEU A 621 17.56 3.88 12.05
CA LEU A 621 17.82 4.26 13.44
C LEU A 621 19.21 4.90 13.64
N VAL A 622 20.24 4.34 13.00
CA VAL A 622 21.60 4.91 13.04
C VAL A 622 21.63 6.29 12.35
N LEU A 623 21.03 6.43 11.18
CA LEU A 623 20.98 7.71 10.45
C LEU A 623 20.25 8.79 11.25
N ILE A 624 19.05 8.48 11.75
CA ILE A 624 18.26 9.40 12.57
C ILE A 624 18.99 9.76 13.84
N SER A 625 19.57 8.76 14.53
CA SER A 625 20.35 9.01 15.77
C SER A 625 21.59 9.86 15.51
N ALA A 626 22.31 9.62 14.42
CA ALA A 626 23.46 10.43 14.02
C ALA A 626 23.05 11.88 13.75
N LEU A 627 21.94 12.09 13.04
CA LEU A 627 21.39 13.41 12.79
C LEU A 627 20.97 14.10 14.09
N LEU A 628 20.33 13.40 15.01
CA LEU A 628 19.95 13.92 16.33
C LEU A 628 21.17 14.27 17.19
N ILE A 629 22.19 13.44 17.20
CA ILE A 629 23.46 13.72 17.89
C ILE A 629 24.09 15.00 17.33
N PHE A 630 24.13 15.12 16.00
CA PHE A 630 24.65 16.31 15.32
C PHE A 630 23.81 17.55 15.63
N ALA A 631 22.50 17.45 15.55
CA ALA A 631 21.56 18.52 15.79
C ALA A 631 21.56 19.03 17.22
N LEU A 632 21.48 18.13 18.18
CA LEU A 632 21.50 18.43 19.62
C LEU A 632 22.93 18.68 20.12
N ARG A 633 23.96 18.32 19.33
CA ARG A 633 25.38 18.37 19.74
C ARG A 633 25.63 17.69 21.08
N SER A 634 25.01 16.56 21.28
CA SER A 634 25.07 15.78 22.51
C SER A 634 24.83 14.31 22.20
N VAL A 635 25.89 13.53 22.20
CA VAL A 635 25.81 12.06 22.05
C VAL A 635 24.86 11.45 23.08
N ARG A 636 24.94 11.97 24.31
CA ARG A 636 24.11 11.46 25.41
C ARG A 636 22.62 11.65 25.17
N LEU A 637 22.18 12.85 24.75
CA LEU A 637 20.77 13.12 24.47
C LEU A 637 20.30 12.37 23.22
N GLY A 638 21.15 12.25 22.20
CA GLY A 638 20.83 11.46 21.01
C GLY A 638 20.66 9.97 21.31
N LEU A 639 21.47 9.39 22.22
CA LEU A 639 21.31 8.00 22.63
C LEU A 639 20.09 7.79 23.55
N ILE A 640 19.79 8.75 24.44
CA ILE A 640 18.59 8.68 25.29
C ILE A 640 17.32 8.74 24.44
N SER A 641 17.31 9.51 23.33
CA SER A 641 16.15 9.63 22.45
C SER A 641 15.87 8.36 21.63
N LEU A 642 16.83 7.44 21.52
CA LEU A 642 16.65 6.22 20.73
C LEU A 642 15.50 5.35 21.27
N MET A 643 15.44 5.17 22.60
CA MET A 643 14.38 4.36 23.22
C MET A 643 12.95 4.93 23.01
N PRO A 644 12.71 6.23 23.29
CA PRO A 644 11.41 6.83 22.99
C PRO A 644 11.02 6.81 21.53
N ASN A 645 11.98 6.82 20.60
CA ASN A 645 11.70 6.80 19.16
C ASN A 645 11.27 5.40 18.67
N ILE A 646 11.80 4.34 19.29
CA ILE A 646 11.45 2.94 18.95
C ILE A 646 10.18 2.47 19.68
N ALA A 647 10.01 2.87 20.93
CA ALA A 647 8.94 2.39 21.79
C ALA A 647 7.52 2.52 21.18
N PRO A 648 7.14 3.61 20.46
CA PRO A 648 5.83 3.70 19.84
C PRO A 648 5.58 2.63 18.77
N ALA A 649 6.57 2.30 17.95
CA ALA A 649 6.45 1.24 16.95
C ALA A 649 6.31 -0.13 17.64
N VAL A 650 7.13 -0.41 18.65
CA VAL A 650 7.05 -1.67 19.43
C VAL A 650 5.66 -1.84 20.07
N ILE A 651 5.14 -0.79 20.70
CA ILE A 651 3.81 -0.83 21.32
C ILE A 651 2.72 -0.95 20.25
N GLY A 652 2.84 -0.19 19.16
CA GLY A 652 1.88 -0.19 18.02
C GLY A 652 1.75 -1.57 17.39
N PHE A 653 2.86 -2.21 17.03
CA PHE A 653 2.85 -3.56 16.46
C PHE A 653 2.43 -4.64 17.47
N GLY A 654 2.75 -4.46 18.75
CA GLY A 654 2.23 -5.34 19.79
C GLY A 654 0.71 -5.24 19.97
N LEU A 655 0.14 -4.05 19.86
CA LEU A 655 -1.31 -3.85 19.86
C LEU A 655 -1.96 -4.34 18.57
N TRP A 656 -1.29 -4.18 17.43
CA TRP A 656 -1.77 -4.67 16.13
C TRP A 656 -1.95 -6.19 16.13
N ALA A 657 -1.06 -6.90 16.80
CA ALA A 657 -1.20 -8.35 17.00
C ALA A 657 -2.50 -8.78 17.71
N LEU A 658 -3.11 -7.88 18.50
CA LEU A 658 -4.40 -8.11 19.16
C LEU A 658 -5.60 -7.62 18.32
N ILE A 659 -5.37 -6.73 17.35
CA ILE A 659 -6.43 -6.13 16.52
C ILE A 659 -6.65 -6.97 15.27
N SER A 660 -5.61 -7.20 14.48
CA SER A 660 -5.64 -7.96 13.23
C SER A 660 -4.77 -9.22 13.31
N GLY A 661 -3.54 -9.10 13.82
CA GLY A 661 -2.56 -10.18 13.84
C GLY A 661 -1.94 -10.51 12.49
N GLU A 662 -2.29 -9.77 11.43
CA GLU A 662 -1.75 -9.93 10.08
C GLU A 662 -0.98 -8.70 9.65
N ILE A 663 0.11 -8.91 8.94
CA ILE A 663 0.95 -7.85 8.38
C ILE A 663 0.99 -8.04 6.86
N ASN A 664 0.39 -7.11 6.16
CA ASN A 664 0.39 -7.03 4.69
C ASN A 664 1.51 -6.11 4.17
N LEU A 665 1.63 -6.01 2.84
CA LEU A 665 2.61 -5.17 2.15
C LEU A 665 2.59 -3.70 2.62
N GLY A 666 1.40 -3.11 2.82
CA GLY A 666 1.24 -1.73 3.28
C GLY A 666 1.76 -1.50 4.69
N LEU A 667 1.60 -2.47 5.59
CA LEU A 667 2.07 -2.38 6.97
C LEU A 667 3.59 -2.53 7.09
N SER A 668 4.23 -3.19 6.14
CA SER A 668 5.69 -3.38 6.13
C SER A 668 6.46 -2.06 6.21
N VAL A 669 5.94 -0.99 5.60
CA VAL A 669 6.57 0.32 5.54
C VAL A 669 6.21 1.25 6.72
N VAL A 670 5.22 0.89 7.55
CA VAL A 670 4.72 1.77 8.63
C VAL A 670 5.80 2.09 9.65
N VAL A 671 6.70 1.15 9.95
CA VAL A 671 7.78 1.39 10.91
C VAL A 671 8.72 2.50 10.43
N THR A 672 9.17 2.42 9.18
CA THR A 672 10.09 3.42 8.60
C THR A 672 9.41 4.78 8.42
N LEU A 673 8.17 4.79 7.98
CA LEU A 673 7.33 5.98 7.85
C LEU A 673 7.12 6.67 9.20
N THR A 674 6.66 5.93 10.20
CA THR A 674 6.34 6.51 11.51
C THR A 674 7.58 6.89 12.30
N LEU A 675 8.72 6.18 12.15
CA LEU A 675 9.99 6.58 12.77
C LEU A 675 10.40 8.01 12.36
N GLY A 676 10.25 8.38 11.09
CA GLY A 676 10.52 9.73 10.63
C GLY A 676 9.62 10.78 11.28
N ILE A 677 8.35 10.45 11.52
CA ILE A 677 7.33 11.37 12.07
C ILE A 677 7.45 11.48 13.59
N VAL A 678 7.63 10.35 14.29
CA VAL A 678 7.70 10.28 15.77
C VAL A 678 8.88 11.10 16.33
N VAL A 679 9.98 11.15 15.61
CA VAL A 679 11.16 11.93 16.00
C VAL A 679 10.89 13.44 16.12
N ASP A 680 9.88 13.96 15.42
CA ASP A 680 9.53 15.39 15.43
C ASP A 680 9.21 15.87 16.85
N ASP A 681 8.28 15.23 17.54
CA ASP A 681 7.88 15.60 18.90
C ASP A 681 9.06 15.51 19.88
N ALA A 682 9.85 14.42 19.79
CA ALA A 682 11.04 14.24 20.61
C ALA A 682 12.09 15.33 20.38
N VAL A 683 12.35 15.75 19.14
CA VAL A 683 13.30 16.84 18.80
C VAL A 683 12.87 18.16 19.41
N HIS A 684 11.60 18.52 19.25
CA HIS A 684 11.06 19.75 19.81
C HIS A 684 11.16 19.77 21.33
N PHE A 685 10.80 18.67 21.99
CA PHE A 685 10.92 18.55 23.45
C PHE A 685 12.38 18.63 23.92
N LEU A 686 13.28 17.82 23.33
CA LEU A 686 14.70 17.76 23.68
C LEU A 686 15.42 19.10 23.42
N SER A 687 15.09 19.82 22.37
CA SER A 687 15.73 21.11 22.07
C SER A 687 15.42 22.16 23.15
N LYS A 688 14.18 22.20 23.68
CA LYS A 688 13.79 23.09 24.80
C LYS A 688 14.35 22.63 26.13
N TYR A 689 14.32 21.32 26.41
CA TYR A 689 14.97 20.73 27.57
C TYR A 689 16.45 21.08 27.60
N GLN A 690 17.19 20.83 26.52
CA GLN A 690 18.60 21.14 26.43
C GLN A 690 18.90 22.63 26.63
N ARG A 691 18.03 23.50 26.10
CA ARG A 691 18.19 24.94 26.31
C ARG A 691 18.11 25.29 27.78
N ALA A 692 17.10 24.84 28.50
CA ALA A 692 16.93 25.07 29.94
C ALA A 692 18.12 24.51 30.74
N ARG A 693 18.60 23.31 30.36
CA ARG A 693 19.81 22.72 31.01
C ARG A 693 21.06 23.58 30.81
N ARG A 694 21.23 24.18 29.64
CA ARG A 694 22.36 25.09 29.35
C ARG A 694 22.24 26.43 30.07
N GLU A 695 21.03 26.86 30.42
CA GLU A 695 20.76 28.03 31.25
C GLU A 695 20.95 27.72 32.76
N GLY A 696 21.42 26.53 33.12
CA GLY A 696 21.75 26.11 34.50
C GLY A 696 20.61 25.50 35.31
N GLN A 697 19.44 25.26 34.69
CA GLN A 697 18.29 24.65 35.37
C GLN A 697 18.55 23.17 35.66
N THR A 698 17.94 22.66 36.73
CA THR A 698 17.95 21.22 37.04
C THR A 698 17.20 20.42 35.98
N ALA A 699 17.38 19.09 35.94
CA ALA A 699 16.65 18.24 35.00
C ALA A 699 15.12 18.35 35.20
N GLU A 700 14.66 18.43 36.43
CA GLU A 700 13.24 18.59 36.78
C GLU A 700 12.68 19.93 36.33
N GLN A 701 13.43 21.02 36.52
CA GLN A 701 13.04 22.36 36.02
C GLN A 701 13.03 22.41 34.50
N ALA A 702 14.03 21.79 33.85
CA ALA A 702 14.12 21.74 32.40
C ALA A 702 12.97 20.94 31.76
N VAL A 703 12.51 19.87 32.41
CA VAL A 703 11.30 19.12 32.00
C VAL A 703 10.06 20.01 32.09
N ARG A 704 9.85 20.69 33.21
CA ARG A 704 8.73 21.63 33.36
C ARG A 704 8.76 22.76 32.32
N TYR A 705 9.96 23.29 32.06
CA TYR A 705 10.16 24.30 31.02
C TYR A 705 9.81 23.80 29.62
N ALA A 706 10.17 22.54 29.28
CA ALA A 706 9.78 21.95 28.01
C ALA A 706 8.25 21.78 27.89
N PHE A 707 7.58 21.25 28.89
CA PHE A 707 6.11 21.17 28.91
C PHE A 707 5.45 22.53 28.74
N HIS A 708 5.90 23.54 29.47
CA HIS A 708 5.38 24.90 29.38
C HIS A 708 5.53 25.52 28.00
N THR A 709 6.66 25.28 27.33
CA THR A 709 7.00 25.99 26.08
C THR A 709 6.51 25.28 24.81
N VAL A 710 6.56 23.95 24.75
CA VAL A 710 6.18 23.20 23.54
C VAL A 710 5.04 22.20 23.76
N GLY A 711 4.73 21.80 24.98
CA GLY A 711 3.74 20.74 25.21
C GLY A 711 2.38 20.97 24.53
N ARG A 712 1.91 22.25 24.50
CA ARG A 712 0.68 22.57 23.78
C ARG A 712 0.81 22.44 22.26
N ALA A 713 1.94 22.79 21.69
CA ALA A 713 2.15 22.67 20.25
C ALA A 713 2.20 21.18 19.85
N LEU A 714 2.97 20.36 20.60
CA LEU A 714 3.05 18.91 20.39
C LEU A 714 1.69 18.23 20.48
N TRP A 715 0.84 18.59 21.46
CA TRP A 715 -0.52 18.09 21.56
C TRP A 715 -1.36 18.43 20.32
N ILE A 716 -1.26 19.67 19.83
CA ILE A 716 -2.03 20.11 18.65
C ILE A 716 -1.54 19.37 17.39
N THR A 717 -0.24 19.26 17.16
CA THR A 717 0.33 18.58 15.99
C THR A 717 -0.06 17.12 15.98
N THR A 718 0.10 16.41 17.10
CA THR A 718 -0.24 14.99 17.19
C THR A 718 -1.74 14.74 16.98
N VAL A 719 -2.64 15.56 17.57
CA VAL A 719 -4.08 15.40 17.35
C VAL A 719 -4.44 15.58 15.87
N VAL A 720 -3.83 16.55 15.19
CA VAL A 720 -4.07 16.74 13.74
C VAL A 720 -3.49 15.60 12.93
N LEU A 721 -2.29 15.10 13.26
CA LEU A 721 -1.68 13.95 12.60
C LEU A 721 -2.54 12.69 12.78
N VAL A 722 -2.97 12.38 14.02
CA VAL A 722 -3.82 11.23 14.31
C VAL A 722 -5.15 11.34 13.54
N ALA A 723 -5.77 12.51 13.55
CA ALA A 723 -7.01 12.74 12.81
C ALA A 723 -6.78 12.54 11.30
N GLY A 724 -5.65 13.00 10.78
CA GLY A 724 -5.25 12.83 9.41
C GLY A 724 -5.06 11.36 9.02
N PHE A 725 -4.26 10.61 9.74
CA PHE A 725 -4.07 9.18 9.49
C PHE A 725 -5.35 8.37 9.74
N SER A 726 -6.24 8.84 10.62
CA SER A 726 -7.56 8.22 10.81
C SER A 726 -8.49 8.44 9.60
N VAL A 727 -8.34 9.52 8.84
CA VAL A 727 -9.03 9.69 7.56
C VAL A 727 -8.45 8.72 6.52
N LEU A 728 -7.13 8.55 6.46
CA LEU A 728 -6.50 7.56 5.59
C LEU A 728 -6.96 6.12 5.91
N ALA A 729 -7.23 5.83 7.19
CA ALA A 729 -7.81 4.55 7.63
C ALA A 729 -9.23 4.28 7.08
N MET A 730 -9.86 5.27 6.44
CA MET A 730 -11.16 5.11 5.76
C MET A 730 -11.02 4.77 4.27
N SER A 731 -9.81 4.57 3.76
CA SER A 731 -9.54 4.19 2.38
C SER A 731 -10.31 2.92 2.00
N SER A 732 -10.79 2.87 0.77
CA SER A 732 -11.39 1.67 0.17
C SER A 732 -10.35 0.60 -0.16
N PHE A 733 -9.07 0.98 -0.19
CA PHE A 733 -7.94 0.11 -0.43
C PHE A 733 -7.27 -0.29 0.91
N ARG A 734 -7.40 -1.56 1.30
CA ARG A 734 -7.00 -2.06 2.64
C ARG A 734 -5.55 -1.76 2.99
N LEU A 735 -4.62 -1.84 2.03
CA LEU A 735 -3.22 -1.50 2.30
C LEU A 735 -3.05 -0.07 2.83
N ASN A 736 -3.78 0.89 2.24
CA ASN A 736 -3.79 2.29 2.69
C ASN A 736 -4.52 2.45 4.02
N ALA A 737 -5.65 1.74 4.19
CA ALA A 737 -6.46 1.79 5.40
C ALA A 737 -5.67 1.28 6.62
N ASP A 738 -5.05 0.11 6.51
CA ASP A 738 -4.25 -0.50 7.57
C ASP A 738 -3.01 0.34 7.88
N MET A 739 -2.33 0.86 6.84
CA MET A 739 -1.22 1.81 7.00
C MET A 739 -1.67 3.08 7.75
N GLY A 740 -2.83 3.62 7.42
CA GLY A 740 -3.43 4.76 8.10
C GLY A 740 -3.75 4.47 9.56
N GLN A 741 -4.38 3.34 9.83
CA GLN A 741 -4.82 2.94 11.17
C GLN A 741 -3.62 2.69 12.10
N LEU A 742 -2.66 1.86 11.68
CA LEU A 742 -1.48 1.58 12.49
C LEU A 742 -0.63 2.83 12.69
N SER A 743 -0.46 3.68 11.66
CA SER A 743 0.26 4.95 11.79
C SER A 743 -0.42 5.88 12.80
N ALA A 744 -1.76 6.01 12.78
CA ALA A 744 -2.50 6.80 13.76
C ALA A 744 -2.27 6.29 15.19
N ILE A 745 -2.30 4.96 15.39
CA ILE A 745 -2.03 4.32 16.69
C ILE A 745 -0.59 4.63 17.14
N VAL A 746 0.40 4.43 16.28
CA VAL A 746 1.83 4.65 16.61
C VAL A 746 2.09 6.12 16.94
N ILE A 747 1.54 7.07 16.17
CA ILE A 747 1.70 8.51 16.40
C ILE A 747 1.03 8.94 17.71
N PHE A 748 -0.15 8.41 18.03
CA PHE A 748 -0.78 8.67 19.33
C PHE A 748 0.06 8.14 20.50
N ILE A 749 0.57 6.91 20.37
CA ILE A 749 1.45 6.32 21.38
C ILE A 749 2.76 7.12 21.52
N ALA A 750 3.28 7.66 20.41
CA ALA A 750 4.48 8.51 20.44
C ALA A 750 4.31 9.72 21.35
N LEU A 751 3.18 10.42 21.27
CA LEU A 751 2.88 11.52 22.18
C LEU A 751 2.86 11.07 23.64
N VAL A 752 2.24 9.91 23.93
CA VAL A 752 2.18 9.35 25.29
C VAL A 752 3.59 9.01 25.79
N VAL A 753 4.42 8.41 24.94
CA VAL A 753 5.81 8.08 25.25
C VAL A 753 6.64 9.35 25.47
N ASP A 754 6.48 10.37 24.64
CA ASP A 754 7.21 11.65 24.75
C ASP A 754 6.78 12.47 25.97
N PHE A 755 5.55 12.32 26.44
CA PHE A 755 5.10 13.00 27.65
C PHE A 755 5.35 12.22 28.93
N LEU A 756 5.34 10.89 28.92
CA LEU A 756 5.46 10.09 30.13
C LEU A 756 6.81 9.40 30.28
N PHE A 757 7.36 8.85 29.18
CA PHE A 757 8.57 8.03 29.23
C PHE A 757 9.85 8.85 29.00
N LEU A 758 9.92 9.67 27.94
CA LEU A 758 11.10 10.49 27.62
C LEU A 758 11.53 11.40 28.79
N PRO A 759 10.62 12.16 29.47
CA PRO A 759 11.03 13.01 30.60
C PRO A 759 11.57 12.22 31.77
N THR A 760 11.02 11.03 32.05
CA THR A 760 11.50 10.16 33.15
C THR A 760 12.89 9.60 32.86
N LEU A 761 13.18 9.24 31.60
CA LEU A 761 14.52 8.85 31.16
C LEU A 761 15.53 10.00 31.30
N LEU A 762 15.13 11.21 30.87
CA LEU A 762 15.99 12.40 30.99
C LEU A 762 16.37 12.69 32.46
N MET A 763 15.40 12.62 33.39
CA MET A 763 15.65 12.81 34.82
C MET A 763 16.49 11.71 35.42
N LEU A 764 16.43 10.48 34.88
CA LEU A 764 17.26 9.35 35.38
C LEU A 764 18.72 9.47 34.93
N PHE A 765 18.92 9.75 33.63
CA PHE A 765 20.24 9.68 33.01
C PHE A 765 20.97 11.03 32.92
N ASP A 766 20.29 12.19 32.92
CA ASP A 766 20.94 13.50 32.83
C ASP A 766 21.15 14.17 34.19
N LYS A 767 21.96 13.52 35.04
CA LYS A 767 22.28 14.00 36.40
C LYS A 767 23.39 15.07 36.45
N LYS A 768 24.16 15.29 35.36
CA LYS A 768 25.27 16.28 35.42
C LYS A 768 24.72 17.70 35.46
N ALA A 769 25.13 18.48 36.48
CA ALA A 769 24.97 19.93 36.47
C ALA A 769 25.85 20.47 35.34
N TYR A 770 25.22 21.17 34.35
CA TYR A 770 26.00 22.00 33.43
C TYR A 770 26.55 23.14 34.24
N LEU A 771 27.88 23.13 34.46
CA LEU A 771 28.58 24.26 35.09
C LEU A 771 28.28 25.49 34.30
N GLN A 772 27.78 26.56 34.97
CA GLN A 772 27.76 27.90 34.38
C GLN A 772 29.20 28.18 33.93
N GLU A 773 29.38 28.50 32.63
CA GLU A 773 30.63 29.18 32.22
C GLU A 773 30.75 30.45 33.09
N ARG A 774 31.69 30.47 34.01
CA ARG A 774 32.00 31.66 34.80
C ARG A 774 32.21 32.81 33.85
N PRO A 775 31.66 34.00 34.14
CA PRO A 775 31.98 35.20 33.35
C PRO A 775 33.52 35.32 33.28
N SER A 776 34.02 35.48 32.08
CA SER A 776 35.44 35.56 31.80
C SER A 776 36.13 36.55 32.78
N ASP A 777 37.31 36.17 33.29
CA ASP A 777 38.13 36.95 34.21
C ASP A 777 38.39 38.41 33.79
N ASN A 778 38.04 38.83 32.59
CA ASN A 778 37.99 40.20 32.09
C ASN A 778 37.00 41.13 32.82
N ALA A 779 35.98 40.58 33.52
CA ALA A 779 35.08 41.40 34.35
C ALA A 779 35.72 41.69 35.75
N ARG A 780 36.56 40.77 36.26
CA ARG A 780 37.29 40.98 37.53
C ARG A 780 38.47 41.95 37.39
N LEU A 781 39.14 41.95 36.23
CA LEU A 781 40.20 42.94 35.95
C LEU A 781 39.65 44.36 35.76
N LYS A 782 38.45 44.57 35.25
CA LYS A 782 37.78 45.86 35.21
C LYS A 782 37.27 46.35 36.56
N ALA A 783 36.87 45.46 37.49
CA ALA A 783 36.42 45.82 38.83
C ALA A 783 37.62 46.16 39.77
N SER A 784 38.79 45.53 39.55
CA SER A 784 39.99 45.84 40.34
C SER A 784 40.70 47.13 39.89
N SER A 785 40.55 47.53 38.62
CA SER A 785 41.13 48.83 38.11
C SER A 785 40.31 50.07 38.49
N THR A 786 39.02 49.86 38.92
CA THR A 786 38.17 50.97 39.37
C THR A 786 38.33 51.31 40.86
N ILE A 787 38.86 50.34 41.67
CA ILE A 787 39.07 50.56 43.11
C ILE A 787 40.43 51.25 43.38
N THR A 788 41.40 51.22 42.46
CA THR A 788 42.72 51.88 42.64
C THR A 788 42.73 53.33 42.15
N ALA A 789 41.68 53.85 41.55
CA ALA A 789 41.59 55.23 41.05
C ALA A 789 40.84 56.18 42.00
N THR A 790 40.49 55.74 43.21
CA THR A 790 39.81 56.57 44.23
C THR A 790 40.66 56.80 45.53
N GLN A 791 41.96 56.44 45.47
CA GLN A 791 42.92 56.75 46.57
C GLN A 791 44.19 57.30 46.05
N SER A 792 44.14 58.31 45.16
CA SER A 792 45.20 59.21 44.91
C SER A 792 44.66 60.62 44.74
#